data_dfaab7f006ec7c464258751dccf734f4
#
_entry.id   dfaab7f006ec7c464258751dccf734f4
#
_cell.length_a   1.000
_cell.length_b   1.000
_cell.length_c   1.000
_cell.angle_alpha   90.00
_cell.angle_beta   90.00
_cell.angle_gamma   90.00
#
_symmetry.space_group_name_H-M   'P 1'
#
loop_
_entity.id
_entity.type
_entity.pdbx_description
1 polymer ?
#
loop_
_entity_poly.entity_id
_entity_poly.type
_entity_poly.pdbx_seq_one_letter_code
_entity_poly.pdbx_strand_id
1 'polypeptide(L)'
;MATMGLWAQQPQRSRFDSIQHVDEVIVTSRYNHKEVIPSQTLTGEQLEKLSAHNVADALRYFSGLQLKDYGGVGGIKTVNIRSMGTNHLGISYDGIELGNAQNGQIDLGQFSLDNVEEITLFNGQKSALLQPASDFGHAGAVYIRTRAPRFDEGKSYNLKFKAKYGSADMFRFSTLWEQRLSAKVSSSLSAEVLTASGKYKFRYRRKKQDGTVAYDTTATRQNGDIWAVRAEGNLHGMLHDGFWKLKVYTYHSERGIPGAIVNNVWRRGERQWDHNTFLQGRYQKSIGERFTTQAVAKYAYYNTRYVNRDTTQMQVDNTYRQQELYFSTSNVYNILPAWSVSLCYDFRWNRLDADMRQFVYPQRYSNYLSLATALNLDWLKVQGSVLMTTVKDHLRHAVSPKSRVEYTPAVFANVYPFASRDLSIRVYAKKSFRMPTFNDLYYTDLGNALLTPETALQYNGGLSYDHQWSGGLLRYFHLQADAYYNTVHDKIVAYPKGQQFRWTMLNLGRVHIKGIDVETELTLVPVRGLLVTGRLQYTYQDARDVTDPQDAFYRHQIPYIPWHSGSAILNVQYRGWDLNYSFIYAGERYNQQENIKYNYMQPWYTSDLSLSKVVRGKRLEVRAMLEVNNLFSQDYDVILNYPMPKRNYAITLDVKI
;
A
#
# COMPACT_ATOMS: atom_id res chain seq x y z
N MET A 1 55.72 5.72 -47.15
CA MET A 1 54.54 4.88 -47.21
C MET A 1 54.08 4.58 -45.80
N ALA A 2 53.04 5.28 -45.34
CA ALA A 2 52.51 5.11 -43.99
C ALA A 2 51.20 4.32 -44.09
N THR A 3 51.18 3.14 -43.48
CA THR A 3 49.98 2.31 -43.40
C THR A 3 49.15 2.76 -42.19
N MET A 4 47.99 3.36 -42.43
CA MET A 4 46.96 3.64 -41.43
C MET A 4 46.26 2.33 -41.05
N GLY A 5 46.42 1.91 -39.78
CA GLY A 5 45.64 0.83 -39.20
C GLY A 5 44.24 1.32 -38.87
N LEU A 6 43.25 0.75 -39.50
CA LEU A 6 41.82 0.91 -39.12
C LEU A 6 41.55 0.19 -37.79
N TRP A 7 41.31 0.94 -36.75
CA TRP A 7 40.71 0.41 -35.53
C TRP A 7 39.21 0.24 -35.76
N ALA A 8 38.79 -1.00 -35.93
CA ALA A 8 37.36 -1.33 -35.90
C ALA A 8 36.86 -1.08 -34.48
N GLN A 9 36.06 -0.06 -34.34
CA GLN A 9 35.24 0.13 -33.12
C GLN A 9 34.24 -1.02 -33.03
N GLN A 10 34.42 -1.86 -32.02
CA GLN A 10 33.36 -2.79 -31.63
C GLN A 10 32.09 -1.99 -31.27
N PRO A 11 30.91 -2.38 -31.76
CA PRO A 11 29.69 -1.72 -31.39
C PRO A 11 29.51 -1.85 -29.88
N GLN A 12 29.43 -0.71 -29.17
CA GLN A 12 28.99 -0.67 -27.79
C GLN A 12 27.61 -1.33 -27.75
N ARG A 13 27.54 -2.53 -27.20
CA ARG A 13 26.27 -3.17 -26.82
C ARG A 13 25.53 -2.19 -25.93
N SER A 14 24.33 -1.83 -26.33
CA SER A 14 23.51 -0.87 -25.60
C SER A 14 23.26 -1.42 -24.20
N ARG A 15 23.40 -0.58 -23.19
CA ARG A 15 23.10 -0.91 -21.77
C ARG A 15 21.66 -1.36 -21.50
N PHE A 16 20.82 -1.42 -22.53
CA PHE A 16 19.46 -1.93 -22.47
C PHE A 16 19.38 -3.46 -22.45
N ASP A 17 20.40 -4.17 -22.93
CA ASP A 17 20.47 -5.63 -22.85
C ASP A 17 20.69 -6.17 -21.43
N SER A 18 21.18 -5.35 -20.51
CA SER A 18 21.38 -5.75 -19.10
C SER A 18 20.11 -5.72 -18.23
N ILE A 19 19.02 -5.16 -18.73
CA ILE A 19 17.72 -5.19 -18.03
C ILE A 19 17.05 -6.57 -18.18
N GLN A 20 17.49 -7.39 -19.07
CA GLN A 20 16.93 -8.71 -19.35
C GLN A 20 17.54 -9.84 -18.51
N HIS A 21 18.68 -9.63 -17.92
CA HIS A 21 19.12 -10.49 -16.84
C HIS A 21 18.49 -10.01 -15.56
N VAL A 22 17.33 -10.30 -15.57
CA VAL A 22 16.51 -10.30 -14.46
C VAL A 22 16.91 -11.42 -13.54
N ASP A 23 17.73 -11.09 -12.84
CA ASP A 23 17.38 -10.98 -11.44
C ASP A 23 16.24 -9.99 -11.32
N GLU A 24 15.12 -10.40 -10.74
CA GLU A 24 14.42 -9.54 -9.80
C GLU A 24 15.41 -9.09 -8.70
N VAL A 25 16.65 -9.42 -8.81
CA VAL A 25 17.86 -8.78 -8.33
C VAL A 25 18.05 -7.55 -9.16
N ILE A 26 17.23 -6.73 -8.95
CA ILE A 26 17.51 -5.37 -9.15
C ILE A 26 18.80 -5.06 -8.44
N VAL A 27 19.70 -4.61 -9.19
CA VAL A 27 20.37 -3.39 -8.79
C VAL A 27 19.24 -2.44 -8.39
N THR A 28 18.87 -2.42 -7.15
CA THR A 28 18.28 -1.27 -6.51
C THR A 28 19.34 -0.18 -6.64
N SER A 29 19.45 0.38 -7.83
CA SER A 29 19.99 1.70 -7.90
C SER A 29 19.01 2.50 -7.05
N ARG A 30 19.43 2.98 -5.92
CA ARG A 30 18.69 3.84 -5.01
C ARG A 30 18.02 5.04 -5.73
N TYR A 31 18.14 5.16 -7.04
CA TYR A 31 17.97 6.36 -7.84
C TYR A 31 17.23 6.15 -9.16
N ASN A 32 16.28 5.21 -9.20
CA ASN A 32 15.49 5.02 -10.41
C ASN A 32 14.19 5.86 -10.40
N HIS A 33 14.34 7.16 -10.05
CA HIS A 33 13.24 8.14 -10.15
C HIS A 33 12.94 8.59 -11.59
N LYS A 34 13.45 7.89 -12.59
CA LYS A 34 13.21 8.16 -14.01
C LYS A 34 11.92 7.54 -14.54
N GLU A 35 10.99 7.26 -13.64
CA GLU A 35 9.66 6.78 -13.97
C GLU A 35 8.83 7.86 -14.68
N VAL A 36 8.00 7.46 -15.65
CA VAL A 36 7.07 8.38 -16.32
C VAL A 36 5.97 8.82 -15.36
N ILE A 37 5.62 7.96 -14.42
CA ILE A 37 4.56 8.16 -13.43
C ILE A 37 5.22 8.45 -12.09
N PRO A 38 4.69 9.42 -11.30
CA PRO A 38 5.23 9.72 -9.97
C PRO A 38 5.22 8.49 -9.08
N SER A 39 6.36 8.15 -8.52
CA SER A 39 6.50 7.02 -7.60
C SER A 39 7.31 7.40 -6.37
N GLN A 40 7.01 6.75 -5.26
CA GLN A 40 7.71 6.87 -3.98
C GLN A 40 8.08 5.47 -3.51
N THR A 41 9.27 5.29 -2.97
CA THR A 41 9.78 3.97 -2.59
C THR A 41 10.39 3.98 -1.20
N LEU A 42 10.11 2.93 -0.41
CA LEU A 42 10.84 2.56 0.80
C LEU A 42 11.50 1.20 0.58
N THR A 43 12.81 1.17 0.67
CA THR A 43 13.60 -0.07 0.52
C THR A 43 13.62 -0.86 1.83
N GLY A 44 13.95 -2.16 1.77
CA GLY A 44 14.05 -3.02 2.95
C GLY A 44 14.99 -2.47 4.01
N GLU A 45 16.12 -1.86 3.62
CA GLU A 45 17.04 -1.20 4.56
C GLU A 45 16.38 -0.02 5.29
N GLN A 46 15.62 0.81 4.59
CA GLN A 46 14.85 1.90 5.20
C GLN A 46 13.73 1.36 6.10
N LEU A 47 13.02 0.32 5.64
CA LEU A 47 11.95 -0.33 6.40
C LEU A 47 12.45 -0.97 7.71
N GLU A 48 13.64 -1.57 7.71
CA GLU A 48 14.26 -2.16 8.91
C GLU A 48 14.63 -1.12 9.99
N LYS A 49 14.78 0.16 9.62
CA LYS A 49 15.11 1.27 10.53
C LYS A 49 13.88 1.94 11.13
N LEU A 50 12.74 1.85 10.44
CA LEU A 50 11.48 2.42 10.92
C LEU A 50 10.92 1.61 12.09
N SER A 51 10.31 2.30 13.05
CA SER A 51 9.54 1.68 14.13
C SER A 51 8.16 1.19 13.63
N ALA A 52 8.11 0.64 12.41
CA ALA A 52 6.90 0.13 11.79
C ALA A 52 6.69 -1.35 12.13
N HIS A 53 5.44 -1.75 12.40
CA HIS A 53 5.10 -3.12 12.75
C HIS A 53 4.63 -3.95 11.54
N ASN A 54 4.06 -3.31 10.54
CA ASN A 54 3.47 -3.94 9.35
C ASN A 54 3.52 -2.98 8.17
N VAL A 55 3.09 -3.45 7.01
CA VAL A 55 3.06 -2.66 5.76
C VAL A 55 2.24 -1.37 5.92
N ALA A 56 1.11 -1.41 6.63
CA ALA A 56 0.28 -0.22 6.83
C ALA A 56 1.02 0.89 7.59
N ASP A 57 1.82 0.52 8.61
CA ASP A 57 2.59 1.50 9.38
C ASP A 57 3.69 2.16 8.51
N ALA A 58 4.32 1.39 7.61
CA ALA A 58 5.31 1.93 6.67
C ALA A 58 4.68 2.91 5.66
N LEU A 59 3.45 2.65 5.22
CA LEU A 59 2.75 3.52 4.27
C LEU A 59 2.38 4.90 4.82
N ARG A 60 2.46 5.11 6.14
CA ARG A 60 2.29 6.45 6.76
C ARG A 60 3.37 7.44 6.35
N TYR A 61 4.49 6.95 5.83
CA TYR A 61 5.64 7.75 5.39
C TYR A 61 5.63 8.05 3.88
N PHE A 62 4.49 7.87 3.21
CA PHE A 62 4.31 8.26 1.80
C PHE A 62 3.41 9.49 1.70
N SER A 63 3.78 10.47 0.89
CA SER A 63 2.91 11.62 0.61
C SER A 63 1.67 11.19 -0.19
N GLY A 64 0.56 11.87 -0.01
CA GLY A 64 -0.70 11.56 -0.68
C GLY A 64 -1.44 10.35 -0.11
N LEU A 65 -0.87 9.61 0.87
CA LEU A 65 -1.54 8.50 1.56
C LEU A 65 -2.02 8.91 2.95
N GLN A 66 -3.17 8.33 3.32
CA GLN A 66 -3.73 8.51 4.67
C GLN A 66 -4.11 7.15 5.22
N LEU A 67 -3.50 6.80 6.34
CA LEU A 67 -3.83 5.58 7.07
C LEU A 67 -5.09 5.80 7.91
N LYS A 68 -6.06 4.88 7.80
CA LYS A 68 -7.15 4.69 8.75
C LYS A 68 -6.79 3.54 9.67
N ASP A 69 -6.61 3.82 10.96
CA ASP A 69 -6.26 2.85 11.99
C ASP A 69 -7.37 2.81 13.04
N TYR A 70 -7.94 1.64 13.26
CA TYR A 70 -9.08 1.41 14.16
C TYR A 70 -8.66 0.90 15.55
N GLY A 71 -7.38 1.01 15.88
CA GLY A 71 -6.93 0.85 17.26
C GLY A 71 -5.79 -0.15 17.50
N GLY A 72 -4.58 0.35 17.61
CA GLY A 72 -3.44 -0.38 18.17
C GLY A 72 -2.91 -1.54 17.32
N VAL A 73 -2.34 -2.55 17.98
CA VAL A 73 -1.61 -3.66 17.32
C VAL A 73 -2.56 -4.57 16.52
N GLY A 74 -3.75 -4.88 17.07
CA GLY A 74 -4.76 -5.75 16.44
C GLY A 74 -5.78 -5.03 15.56
N GLY A 75 -5.72 -3.68 15.46
CA GLY A 75 -6.68 -2.89 14.70
C GLY A 75 -6.61 -3.12 13.20
N ILE A 76 -7.76 -3.01 12.54
CA ILE A 76 -7.83 -3.01 11.07
C ILE A 76 -7.15 -1.75 10.55
N LYS A 77 -6.33 -1.90 9.50
CA LYS A 77 -5.58 -0.78 8.91
C LYS A 77 -5.78 -0.72 7.41
N THR A 78 -6.38 0.36 6.94
CA THR A 78 -6.63 0.63 5.53
C THR A 78 -6.03 1.96 5.10
N VAL A 79 -5.78 2.13 3.81
CA VAL A 79 -5.10 3.31 3.27
C VAL A 79 -5.95 3.97 2.21
N ASN A 80 -6.05 5.28 2.26
CA ASN A 80 -6.73 6.12 1.28
C ASN A 80 -5.68 6.91 0.48
N ILE A 81 -5.87 6.98 -0.85
CA ILE A 81 -4.98 7.73 -1.74
C ILE A 81 -5.64 9.04 -2.20
N ARG A 82 -4.93 10.17 -2.01
CA ARG A 82 -5.33 11.50 -2.51
C ARG A 82 -6.84 11.77 -2.34
N SER A 83 -7.40 11.41 -1.19
CA SER A 83 -8.81 11.59 -0.82
C SER A 83 -9.86 10.88 -1.72
N MET A 84 -9.45 10.06 -2.70
CA MET A 84 -10.38 9.35 -3.57
C MET A 84 -11.09 8.19 -2.87
N GLY A 85 -10.48 7.61 -1.85
CA GLY A 85 -11.03 6.49 -1.08
C GLY A 85 -10.11 5.26 -1.11
N THR A 86 -10.33 4.35 -0.16
CA THR A 86 -9.53 3.12 -0.04
C THR A 86 -9.72 2.16 -1.19
N ASN A 87 -10.89 2.18 -1.84
CA ASN A 87 -11.26 1.26 -2.91
C ASN A 87 -10.75 1.68 -4.30
N HIS A 88 -10.09 2.84 -4.40
CA HIS A 88 -9.43 3.31 -5.61
C HIS A 88 -7.94 2.96 -5.65
N LEU A 89 -7.41 2.37 -4.56
CA LEU A 89 -6.01 1.98 -4.43
C LEU A 89 -5.85 0.49 -4.72
N GLY A 90 -5.08 0.15 -5.75
CA GLY A 90 -4.62 -1.21 -6.01
C GLY A 90 -3.51 -1.60 -5.04
N ILE A 91 -3.56 -2.79 -4.47
CA ILE A 91 -2.50 -3.35 -3.64
C ILE A 91 -1.95 -4.60 -4.33
N SER A 92 -0.71 -4.54 -4.76
CA SER A 92 -0.03 -5.65 -5.42
C SER A 92 1.00 -6.30 -4.50
N TYR A 93 0.98 -7.62 -4.39
CA TYR A 93 1.93 -8.42 -3.63
C TYR A 93 2.71 -9.31 -4.61
N ASP A 94 4.00 -9.02 -4.79
CA ASP A 94 4.86 -9.64 -5.81
C ASP A 94 4.31 -9.57 -7.24
N GLY A 95 3.68 -8.44 -7.59
CA GLY A 95 3.16 -8.17 -8.93
C GLY A 95 1.79 -8.78 -9.20
N ILE A 96 1.08 -9.25 -8.18
CA ILE A 96 -0.28 -9.78 -8.28
C ILE A 96 -1.19 -9.04 -7.31
N GLU A 97 -2.29 -8.51 -7.82
CA GLU A 97 -3.23 -7.75 -7.02
C GLU A 97 -3.88 -8.61 -5.92
N LEU A 98 -3.93 -8.05 -4.71
CA LEU A 98 -4.69 -8.58 -3.60
C LEU A 98 -6.13 -8.08 -3.73
N GLY A 99 -7.05 -9.00 -4.04
CA GLY A 99 -8.47 -8.68 -4.20
C GLY A 99 -9.26 -8.91 -2.93
N ASN A 100 -10.29 -8.09 -2.71
CA ASN A 100 -11.35 -8.34 -1.74
C ASN A 100 -12.68 -7.88 -2.34
N ALA A 101 -13.39 -8.79 -3.02
CA ALA A 101 -14.65 -8.47 -3.66
C ALA A 101 -15.77 -8.22 -2.64
N GLN A 102 -15.64 -8.70 -1.41
CA GLN A 102 -16.64 -8.52 -0.36
C GLN A 102 -16.77 -7.06 0.07
N ASN A 103 -15.67 -6.42 0.48
CA ASN A 103 -15.67 -5.04 1.01
C ASN A 103 -14.71 -4.08 0.31
N GLY A 104 -13.93 -4.56 -0.66
CA GLY A 104 -13.01 -3.75 -1.48
C GLY A 104 -11.75 -3.27 -0.74
N GLN A 105 -11.61 -3.57 0.54
CA GLN A 105 -10.52 -3.08 1.37
C GLN A 105 -9.60 -4.22 1.79
N ILE A 106 -8.29 -3.97 1.74
CA ILE A 106 -7.26 -4.88 2.22
C ILE A 106 -6.78 -4.39 3.58
N ASP A 107 -6.84 -5.25 4.59
CA ASP A 107 -6.20 -4.99 5.87
C ASP A 107 -4.69 -5.18 5.74
N LEU A 108 -3.98 -4.08 5.59
CA LEU A 108 -2.53 -4.08 5.42
C LEU A 108 -1.77 -4.39 6.73
N GLY A 109 -2.45 -4.44 7.86
CA GLY A 109 -1.92 -4.93 9.13
C GLY A 109 -1.56 -6.42 9.10
N GLN A 110 -2.13 -7.20 8.17
CA GLN A 110 -1.86 -8.64 8.01
C GLN A 110 -0.48 -8.92 7.37
N PHE A 111 0.17 -7.94 6.72
CA PHE A 111 1.42 -8.15 6.00
C PHE A 111 2.61 -7.69 6.83
N SER A 112 3.54 -8.63 7.09
CA SER A 112 4.79 -8.37 7.79
C SER A 112 5.77 -7.59 6.92
N LEU A 113 6.63 -6.78 7.55
CA LEU A 113 7.78 -6.16 6.90
C LEU A 113 9.02 -7.06 6.86
N ASP A 114 9.05 -8.16 7.60
CA ASP A 114 10.28 -8.95 7.82
C ASP A 114 10.80 -9.65 6.56
N ASN A 115 9.90 -9.92 5.60
CA ASN A 115 10.23 -10.48 4.29
C ASN A 115 10.02 -9.49 3.14
N VAL A 116 9.82 -8.20 3.43
CA VAL A 116 9.62 -7.18 2.39
C VAL A 116 10.96 -6.58 1.96
N GLU A 117 11.22 -6.59 0.66
CA GLU A 117 12.38 -5.96 0.03
C GLU A 117 12.11 -4.50 -0.30
N GLU A 118 10.86 -4.18 -0.68
CA GLU A 118 10.50 -2.86 -1.16
C GLU A 118 8.99 -2.64 -1.11
N ILE A 119 8.61 -1.42 -0.78
CA ILE A 119 7.23 -0.93 -0.94
C ILE A 119 7.31 0.30 -1.84
N THR A 120 6.60 0.26 -2.98
CA THR A 120 6.53 1.38 -3.92
C THR A 120 5.08 1.83 -4.11
N LEU A 121 4.84 3.12 -3.96
CA LEU A 121 3.58 3.76 -4.29
C LEU A 121 3.69 4.44 -5.65
N PHE A 122 2.73 4.19 -6.54
CA PHE A 122 2.53 4.95 -7.77
C PHE A 122 1.26 5.80 -7.64
N ASN A 123 1.38 7.10 -7.88
CA ASN A 123 0.24 8.02 -7.96
C ASN A 123 -0.38 7.95 -9.36
N GLY A 124 -1.09 6.86 -9.66
CA GLY A 124 -1.63 6.50 -10.96
C GLY A 124 -1.49 5.00 -11.20
N GLN A 125 -0.68 4.59 -12.15
CA GLN A 125 -0.35 3.21 -12.46
C GLN A 125 1.16 3.02 -12.50
N LYS A 126 1.65 1.79 -12.53
CA LYS A 126 3.06 1.50 -12.74
C LYS A 126 3.50 1.91 -14.16
N SER A 127 4.72 2.45 -14.29
CA SER A 127 5.24 2.89 -15.59
C SER A 127 5.57 1.75 -16.57
N ALA A 128 5.68 0.50 -16.11
CA ALA A 128 6.01 -0.63 -16.96
C ALA A 128 4.85 -1.01 -17.87
N LEU A 129 5.13 -1.34 -19.13
CA LEU A 129 4.15 -1.92 -20.07
C LEU A 129 3.85 -3.40 -19.76
N LEU A 130 4.83 -4.13 -19.22
CA LEU A 130 4.71 -5.53 -18.84
C LEU A 130 4.11 -5.63 -17.43
N GLN A 131 2.81 -5.52 -17.36
CA GLN A 131 2.03 -5.62 -16.12
C GLN A 131 0.64 -6.19 -16.42
N PRO A 132 -0.09 -6.73 -15.41
CA PRO A 132 -1.47 -7.16 -15.58
C PRO A 132 -2.37 -6.06 -16.17
N ALA A 133 -3.40 -6.47 -16.92
CA ALA A 133 -4.34 -5.51 -17.52
C ALA A 133 -5.09 -4.69 -16.45
N SER A 134 -5.46 -5.30 -15.31
CA SER A 134 -6.15 -4.63 -14.20
C SER A 134 -5.33 -3.48 -13.59
N ASP A 135 -3.99 -3.56 -13.60
CA ASP A 135 -3.10 -2.54 -13.05
C ASP A 135 -3.21 -1.18 -13.78
N PHE A 136 -3.65 -1.20 -15.05
CA PHE A 136 -3.91 0.04 -15.81
C PHE A 136 -5.19 0.78 -15.33
N GLY A 137 -6.04 0.14 -14.52
CA GLY A 137 -7.35 0.70 -14.07
C GLY A 137 -7.31 1.50 -12.75
N HIS A 138 -6.30 1.32 -11.91
CA HIS A 138 -6.27 1.90 -10.57
C HIS A 138 -5.98 3.41 -10.57
N ALA A 139 -6.56 4.13 -9.62
CA ALA A 139 -6.26 5.55 -9.40
C ALA A 139 -4.89 5.78 -8.74
N GLY A 140 -4.41 4.78 -8.03
CA GLY A 140 -3.06 4.66 -7.49
C GLY A 140 -2.80 3.22 -7.14
N ALA A 141 -1.53 2.84 -6.98
CA ALA A 141 -1.17 1.45 -6.70
C ALA A 141 0.03 1.35 -5.76
N VAL A 142 -0.07 0.47 -4.78
CA VAL A 142 1.03 0.08 -3.89
C VAL A 142 1.54 -1.29 -4.30
N TYR A 143 2.83 -1.37 -4.59
CA TYR A 143 3.52 -2.61 -4.90
C TYR A 143 4.37 -3.03 -3.71
N ILE A 144 4.07 -4.19 -3.15
CA ILE A 144 4.83 -4.81 -2.08
C ILE A 144 5.63 -5.93 -2.72
N ARG A 145 6.94 -5.80 -2.71
CA ARG A 145 7.84 -6.81 -3.24
C ARG A 145 8.54 -7.53 -2.10
N THR A 146 8.43 -8.86 -2.09
CA THR A 146 9.13 -9.68 -1.11
C THR A 146 10.56 -9.96 -1.55
N ARG A 147 11.39 -10.28 -0.57
CA ARG A 147 12.80 -10.56 -0.74
C ARG A 147 13.02 -11.79 -1.62
N ALA A 148 13.91 -11.66 -2.60
CA ALA A 148 14.44 -12.79 -3.36
C ALA A 148 15.73 -13.32 -2.68
N PRO A 149 15.92 -14.65 -2.54
CA PRO A 149 17.11 -15.21 -1.94
C PRO A 149 18.39 -14.80 -2.67
N ARG A 150 19.37 -14.31 -1.93
CA ARG A 150 20.72 -13.96 -2.43
C ARG A 150 21.74 -14.65 -1.56
N PHE A 151 22.71 -15.31 -2.17
CA PHE A 151 23.70 -16.10 -1.47
C PHE A 151 25.10 -15.58 -1.77
N ASP A 152 25.88 -15.38 -0.72
CA ASP A 152 27.30 -15.12 -0.86
C ASP A 152 28.03 -16.32 -1.50
N GLU A 153 29.23 -16.10 -2.00
CA GLU A 153 30.02 -17.15 -2.59
C GLU A 153 30.29 -18.28 -1.58
N GLY A 154 30.04 -19.52 -2.00
CA GLY A 154 30.18 -20.69 -1.15
C GLY A 154 29.02 -20.95 -0.16
N LYS A 155 28.07 -20.04 0.00
CA LYS A 155 26.86 -20.28 0.82
C LYS A 155 25.75 -20.91 0.00
N SER A 156 25.05 -21.87 0.61
CA SER A 156 23.85 -22.52 0.04
C SER A 156 22.57 -22.19 0.79
N TYR A 157 22.66 -21.57 1.96
CA TYR A 157 21.51 -21.17 2.77
C TYR A 157 21.77 -19.86 3.51
N ASN A 158 20.71 -19.14 3.82
CA ASN A 158 20.67 -18.03 4.79
C ASN A 158 19.57 -18.32 5.80
N LEU A 159 19.81 -17.90 7.04
CA LEU A 159 18.84 -18.04 8.12
C LEU A 159 18.76 -16.72 8.89
N LYS A 160 17.54 -16.21 9.09
CA LYS A 160 17.28 -15.01 9.87
C LYS A 160 16.23 -15.32 10.94
N PHE A 161 16.52 -14.91 12.18
CA PHE A 161 15.57 -14.92 13.29
C PHE A 161 15.38 -13.51 13.80
N LYS A 162 14.16 -13.15 14.11
CA LYS A 162 13.86 -11.85 14.69
C LYS A 162 12.85 -12.02 15.81
N ALA A 163 13.18 -11.51 16.99
CA ALA A 163 12.30 -11.46 18.15
C ALA A 163 12.06 -10.01 18.54
N LYS A 164 10.82 -9.62 18.75
CA LYS A 164 10.43 -8.29 19.21
C LYS A 164 9.48 -8.42 20.40
N TYR A 165 9.79 -7.71 21.48
CA TYR A 165 8.92 -7.60 22.64
C TYR A 165 8.63 -6.13 22.91
N GLY A 166 7.39 -5.79 23.31
CA GLY A 166 7.02 -4.40 23.52
C GLY A 166 5.80 -4.20 24.40
N SER A 167 5.42 -2.94 24.54
CA SER A 167 4.25 -2.51 25.31
C SER A 167 2.97 -3.23 24.82
N ALA A 168 1.95 -3.29 25.68
CA ALA A 168 0.71 -4.05 25.48
C ALA A 168 0.97 -5.58 25.37
N ASP A 169 1.99 -6.09 26.07
CA ASP A 169 2.42 -7.49 26.09
C ASP A 169 2.64 -8.03 24.65
N MET A 170 3.08 -7.15 23.75
CA MET A 170 3.32 -7.53 22.37
C MET A 170 4.57 -8.39 22.30
N PHE A 171 4.42 -9.60 21.75
CA PHE A 171 5.52 -10.46 21.37
C PHE A 171 5.37 -10.87 19.92
N ARG A 172 6.45 -10.73 19.17
CA ARG A 172 6.56 -11.17 17.77
C ARG A 172 7.83 -11.97 17.61
N PHE A 173 7.71 -13.10 16.97
CA PHE A 173 8.84 -13.90 16.54
C PHE A 173 8.69 -14.24 15.07
N SER A 174 9.73 -14.01 14.29
CA SER A 174 9.76 -14.37 12.87
C SER A 174 11.05 -15.09 12.51
N THR A 175 10.93 -15.94 11.49
CA THR A 175 12.07 -16.65 10.89
C THR A 175 11.98 -16.56 9.38
N LEU A 176 13.14 -16.44 8.72
CA LEU A 176 13.28 -16.53 7.28
C LEU A 176 14.40 -17.52 6.98
N TRP A 177 14.08 -18.57 6.26
CA TRP A 177 15.01 -19.56 5.73
C TRP A 177 15.05 -19.45 4.22
N GLU A 178 16.24 -19.23 3.66
CA GLU A 178 16.50 -19.21 2.23
C GLU A 178 17.44 -20.35 1.89
N GLN A 179 17.17 -21.11 0.83
CA GLN A 179 17.94 -22.26 0.40
C GLN A 179 18.17 -22.23 -1.10
N ARG A 180 19.44 -22.40 -1.51
CA ARG A 180 19.80 -22.68 -2.90
C ARG A 180 19.59 -24.17 -3.17
N LEU A 181 18.61 -24.49 -4.00
CA LEU A 181 18.27 -25.86 -4.35
C LEU A 181 19.11 -26.36 -5.54
N SER A 182 19.43 -25.48 -6.47
CA SER A 182 20.31 -25.71 -7.60
C SER A 182 20.96 -24.42 -8.10
N ALA A 183 21.74 -24.45 -9.15
CA ALA A 183 22.28 -23.28 -9.79
C ALA A 183 21.21 -22.31 -10.33
N LYS A 184 20.00 -22.81 -10.61
CA LYS A 184 18.90 -22.04 -11.20
C LYS A 184 17.64 -21.96 -10.33
N VAL A 185 17.60 -22.66 -9.20
CA VAL A 185 16.40 -22.72 -8.35
C VAL A 185 16.77 -22.42 -6.91
N SER A 186 16.03 -21.53 -6.29
CA SER A 186 16.11 -21.22 -4.88
C SER A 186 14.73 -21.26 -4.23
N SER A 187 14.70 -21.45 -2.92
CA SER A 187 13.49 -21.42 -2.11
C SER A 187 13.64 -20.48 -0.94
N SER A 188 12.53 -19.93 -0.45
CA SER A 188 12.46 -19.25 0.83
C SER A 188 11.22 -19.68 1.62
N LEU A 189 11.37 -19.77 2.93
CA LEU A 189 10.28 -20.00 3.87
C LEU A 189 10.35 -18.94 4.95
N SER A 190 9.28 -18.16 5.09
CA SER A 190 9.12 -17.17 6.16
C SER A 190 7.94 -17.57 7.03
N ALA A 191 8.13 -17.50 8.35
CA ALA A 191 7.04 -17.71 9.31
C ALA A 191 7.11 -16.67 10.42
N GLU A 192 5.95 -16.24 10.90
CA GLU A 192 5.84 -15.24 11.97
C GLU A 192 4.67 -15.60 12.90
N VAL A 193 4.91 -15.42 14.20
CA VAL A 193 3.88 -15.45 15.25
C VAL A 193 3.83 -14.08 15.90
N LEU A 194 2.64 -13.55 16.08
CA LEU A 194 2.34 -12.30 16.77
C LEU A 194 1.32 -12.55 17.88
N THR A 195 1.62 -12.08 19.08
CA THR A 195 0.63 -12.01 20.18
C THR A 195 0.73 -10.66 20.86
N ALA A 196 -0.41 -10.11 21.29
CA ALA A 196 -0.47 -8.90 22.07
C ALA A 196 -1.76 -8.89 22.91
N SER A 197 -1.71 -8.31 24.12
CA SER A 197 -2.92 -8.06 24.92
C SER A 197 -3.72 -6.86 24.41
N GLY A 198 -3.09 -5.99 23.61
CA GLY A 198 -3.68 -4.77 23.07
C GLY A 198 -4.16 -3.78 24.13
N LYS A 199 -3.76 -3.96 25.41
CA LYS A 199 -4.16 -3.09 26.51
C LYS A 199 -3.25 -1.87 26.60
N TYR A 200 -3.82 -0.68 26.54
CA TYR A 200 -3.09 0.58 26.74
C TYR A 200 -3.97 1.65 27.40
N LYS A 201 -3.34 2.58 28.11
CA LYS A 201 -4.01 3.72 28.72
C LYS A 201 -4.27 4.78 27.67
N PHE A 202 -5.45 5.38 27.70
CA PHE A 202 -5.84 6.51 26.89
C PHE A 202 -6.63 7.51 27.71
N ARG A 203 -6.62 8.80 27.31
CA ARG A 203 -7.46 9.84 27.90
C ARG A 203 -8.78 9.87 27.15
N TYR A 204 -9.88 9.76 27.85
CA TYR A 204 -11.21 9.94 27.32
C TYR A 204 -11.77 11.28 27.80
N ARG A 205 -11.92 12.20 26.84
CA ARG A 205 -12.44 13.53 27.09
C ARG A 205 -13.66 13.79 26.25
N ARG A 206 -14.79 14.08 26.88
CA ARG A 206 -16.04 14.45 26.21
C ARG A 206 -16.37 15.91 26.51
N LYS A 207 -16.71 16.66 25.47
CA LYS A 207 -17.20 18.02 25.56
C LYS A 207 -18.72 18.04 25.38
N LYS A 208 -19.40 18.93 26.05
CA LYS A 208 -20.80 19.29 25.79
C LYS A 208 -20.88 20.12 24.50
N GLN A 209 -22.08 20.34 24.01
CA GLN A 209 -22.34 21.12 22.80
C GLN A 209 -21.85 22.58 22.92
N ASP A 210 -21.83 23.14 24.11
CA ASP A 210 -21.29 24.46 24.43
C ASP A 210 -19.74 24.52 24.48
N GLY A 211 -19.06 23.40 24.30
CA GLY A 211 -17.60 23.26 24.32
C GLY A 211 -17.01 23.05 25.71
N THR A 212 -17.81 23.09 26.78
CA THR A 212 -17.35 22.77 28.16
C THR A 212 -17.07 21.27 28.29
N VAL A 213 -16.16 20.92 29.22
CA VAL A 213 -15.81 19.52 29.48
C VAL A 213 -16.92 18.85 30.28
N ALA A 214 -17.57 17.86 29.66
CA ALA A 214 -18.57 17.03 30.32
C ALA A 214 -17.94 15.90 31.15
N TYR A 215 -16.82 15.36 30.66
CA TYR A 215 -16.15 14.21 31.24
C TYR A 215 -14.69 14.16 30.76
N ASP A 216 -13.77 13.91 31.69
CA ASP A 216 -12.33 13.79 31.40
C ASP A 216 -11.76 12.74 32.37
N THR A 217 -11.29 11.62 31.82
CA THR A 217 -10.74 10.50 32.59
C THR A 217 -9.67 9.77 31.83
N THR A 218 -8.88 8.97 32.53
CA THR A 218 -7.96 8.01 31.94
C THR A 218 -8.52 6.61 32.12
N ALA A 219 -8.72 5.90 31.01
CA ALA A 219 -9.21 4.53 30.98
C ALA A 219 -8.18 3.60 30.31
N THR A 220 -8.39 2.30 30.44
CA THR A 220 -7.59 1.29 29.74
C THR A 220 -8.40 0.71 28.60
N ARG A 221 -7.89 0.82 27.37
CA ARG A 221 -8.44 0.16 26.19
C ARG A 221 -8.41 -1.35 26.40
N GLN A 222 -9.49 -2.01 26.10
CA GLN A 222 -9.65 -3.47 26.22
C GLN A 222 -10.18 -4.04 24.92
N ASN A 223 -10.13 -5.39 24.78
CA ASN A 223 -10.57 -6.11 23.59
C ASN A 223 -9.83 -5.65 22.33
N GLY A 224 -8.54 -5.34 22.46
CA GLY A 224 -7.63 -5.07 21.35
C GLY A 224 -6.57 -6.14 21.19
N ASP A 225 -6.78 -7.28 21.86
CA ASP A 225 -5.89 -8.43 21.81
C ASP A 225 -5.84 -9.05 20.42
N ILE A 226 -4.70 -9.64 20.10
CA ILE A 226 -4.49 -10.38 18.87
C ILE A 226 -3.57 -11.56 19.11
N TRP A 227 -3.92 -12.69 18.51
CA TRP A 227 -3.04 -13.79 18.23
C TRP A 227 -3.05 -14.03 16.71
N ALA A 228 -1.88 -14.09 16.09
CA ALA A 228 -1.79 -14.31 14.65
C ALA A 228 -0.57 -15.15 14.28
N VAL A 229 -0.73 -15.98 13.27
CA VAL A 229 0.34 -16.74 12.61
C VAL A 229 0.28 -16.46 11.13
N ARG A 230 1.43 -16.23 10.52
CA ARG A 230 1.57 -16.16 9.06
C ARG A 230 2.73 -17.01 8.61
N ALA A 231 2.56 -17.62 7.44
CA ALA A 231 3.61 -18.36 6.79
C ALA A 231 3.61 -18.08 5.29
N GLU A 232 4.77 -18.04 4.71
CA GLU A 232 4.97 -17.76 3.29
C GLU A 232 6.10 -18.65 2.77
N GLY A 233 5.81 -19.42 1.72
CA GLY A 233 6.78 -20.23 1.00
C GLY A 233 6.93 -19.74 -0.43
N ASN A 234 8.16 -19.60 -0.91
CA ASN A 234 8.45 -19.20 -2.27
C ASN A 234 9.43 -20.17 -2.94
N LEU A 235 9.21 -20.37 -4.24
CA LEU A 235 10.16 -21.01 -5.14
C LEU A 235 10.49 -20.02 -6.26
N HIS A 236 11.76 -19.83 -6.51
CA HIS A 236 12.28 -18.95 -7.57
C HIS A 236 13.10 -19.79 -8.55
N GLY A 237 12.79 -19.71 -9.82
CA GLY A 237 13.52 -20.41 -10.85
C GLY A 237 13.99 -19.45 -11.95
N MET A 238 15.25 -19.58 -12.34
CA MET A 238 15.84 -18.83 -13.45
C MET A 238 15.72 -19.65 -14.73
N LEU A 239 15.35 -18.98 -15.81
CA LEU A 239 15.30 -19.53 -17.17
C LEU A 239 16.37 -18.84 -18.01
N HIS A 240 16.63 -19.35 -19.20
CA HIS A 240 17.31 -18.57 -20.22
C HIS A 240 16.34 -17.47 -20.69
N ASP A 241 16.74 -16.19 -20.47
CA ASP A 241 15.95 -14.99 -20.79
C ASP A 241 14.60 -14.87 -20.05
N GLY A 242 14.55 -15.36 -18.80
CA GLY A 242 13.34 -15.25 -18.00
C GLY A 242 13.44 -15.85 -16.62
N PHE A 243 12.29 -15.90 -15.94
CA PHE A 243 12.18 -16.50 -14.61
C PHE A 243 10.75 -17.03 -14.38
N TRP A 244 10.61 -17.84 -13.35
CA TRP A 244 9.33 -18.19 -12.76
C TRP A 244 9.39 -18.09 -11.25
N LYS A 245 8.25 -17.80 -10.63
CA LYS A 245 8.08 -17.71 -9.19
C LYS A 245 6.78 -18.39 -8.81
N LEU A 246 6.82 -19.20 -7.75
CA LEU A 246 5.64 -19.75 -7.10
C LEU A 246 5.63 -19.28 -5.65
N LYS A 247 4.46 -18.94 -5.13
CA LYS A 247 4.27 -18.47 -3.76
C LYS A 247 3.02 -19.09 -3.17
N VAL A 248 3.16 -19.55 -1.93
CA VAL A 248 2.05 -19.88 -1.02
C VAL A 248 2.12 -18.93 0.15
N TYR A 249 1.00 -18.32 0.50
CA TYR A 249 0.85 -17.47 1.67
C TYR A 249 -0.35 -17.97 2.50
N THR A 250 -0.18 -18.01 3.82
CA THR A 250 -1.29 -18.26 4.74
C THR A 250 -1.19 -17.33 5.95
N TYR A 251 -2.34 -16.83 6.37
CA TYR A 251 -2.50 -16.01 7.56
C TYR A 251 -3.68 -16.52 8.37
N HIS A 252 -3.47 -16.73 9.64
CA HIS A 252 -4.51 -17.08 10.59
C HIS A 252 -4.46 -16.14 11.78
N SER A 253 -5.60 -15.59 12.20
CA SER A 253 -5.67 -14.74 13.37
C SER A 253 -6.97 -14.88 14.13
N GLU A 254 -6.87 -14.63 15.42
CA GLU A 254 -7.97 -14.32 16.32
C GLU A 254 -7.69 -12.97 16.96
N ARG A 255 -8.66 -12.04 16.89
CA ARG A 255 -8.50 -10.72 17.47
C ARG A 255 -9.79 -10.18 18.06
N GLY A 256 -9.64 -9.40 19.12
CA GLY A 256 -10.67 -8.54 19.61
C GLY A 256 -10.79 -7.29 18.75
N ILE A 257 -12.01 -6.81 18.56
CA ILE A 257 -12.29 -5.53 17.93
C ILE A 257 -12.79 -4.59 19.02
N PRO A 258 -11.96 -3.62 19.44
CA PRO A 258 -12.31 -2.79 20.57
C PRO A 258 -13.47 -1.82 20.29
N GLY A 259 -13.86 -1.61 19.03
CA GLY A 259 -14.94 -0.74 18.60
C GLY A 259 -14.76 0.74 18.97
N ALA A 260 -15.67 1.60 18.55
CA ALA A 260 -15.66 3.01 18.92
C ALA A 260 -16.11 3.19 20.39
N ILE A 261 -15.50 4.17 21.09
CA ILE A 261 -15.92 4.57 22.43
C ILE A 261 -17.09 5.54 22.32
N VAL A 262 -18.30 5.03 22.55
CA VAL A 262 -19.54 5.82 22.52
C VAL A 262 -20.27 5.63 23.84
N ASN A 263 -20.85 6.70 24.39
CA ASN A 263 -21.62 6.68 25.63
C ASN A 263 -20.89 6.08 26.84
N ASN A 264 -19.58 6.36 26.96
CA ASN A 264 -18.70 5.83 28.01
C ASN A 264 -18.57 4.30 28.01
N VAL A 265 -18.86 3.64 26.90
CA VAL A 265 -18.65 2.20 26.73
C VAL A 265 -17.31 1.97 26.06
N TRP A 266 -16.31 1.51 26.80
CA TRP A 266 -14.96 1.17 26.32
C TRP A 266 -14.57 -0.30 26.45
N ARG A 267 -15.54 -1.14 26.79
CA ARG A 267 -15.41 -2.59 26.79
C ARG A 267 -16.42 -3.15 25.80
N ARG A 268 -15.96 -3.58 24.64
CA ARG A 268 -16.77 -4.21 23.62
C ARG A 268 -16.34 -5.66 23.49
N GLY A 269 -17.29 -6.55 23.19
CA GLY A 269 -17.05 -7.98 23.05
C GLY A 269 -16.93 -8.48 21.62
N GLU A 270 -16.73 -7.59 20.67
CA GLU A 270 -16.62 -7.95 19.26
C GLU A 270 -15.34 -8.73 18.99
N ARG A 271 -15.43 -9.83 18.24
CA ARG A 271 -14.30 -10.70 17.91
C ARG A 271 -14.29 -11.02 16.41
N GLN A 272 -13.09 -11.20 15.87
CA GLN A 272 -12.90 -11.62 14.49
C GLN A 272 -11.84 -12.70 14.40
N TRP A 273 -12.15 -13.71 13.58
CA TRP A 273 -11.22 -14.76 13.17
C TRP A 273 -11.03 -14.65 11.67
N ASP A 274 -9.77 -14.65 11.23
CA ASP A 274 -9.42 -14.62 9.82
C ASP A 274 -8.59 -15.86 9.48
N HIS A 275 -8.89 -16.47 8.34
CA HIS A 275 -8.06 -17.51 7.73
C HIS A 275 -7.95 -17.20 6.24
N ASN A 276 -6.81 -16.65 5.84
CA ASN A 276 -6.55 -16.16 4.48
C ASN A 276 -5.40 -16.96 3.88
N THR A 277 -5.66 -17.65 2.77
CA THR A 277 -4.64 -18.43 2.06
C THR A 277 -4.70 -18.12 0.58
N PHE A 278 -3.55 -17.93 -0.05
CA PHE A 278 -3.45 -17.86 -1.49
C PHE A 278 -2.23 -18.58 -2.04
N LEU A 279 -2.41 -19.14 -3.22
CA LEU A 279 -1.36 -19.69 -4.07
C LEU A 279 -1.25 -18.79 -5.31
N GLN A 280 -0.05 -18.37 -5.66
CA GLN A 280 0.18 -17.55 -6.84
C GLN A 280 1.44 -17.99 -7.59
N GLY A 281 1.39 -17.85 -8.92
CA GLY A 281 2.50 -18.13 -9.81
C GLY A 281 2.71 -16.99 -10.81
N ARG A 282 3.96 -16.72 -11.13
CA ARG A 282 4.37 -15.78 -12.16
C ARG A 282 5.42 -16.43 -13.03
N TYR A 283 5.25 -16.28 -14.33
CA TYR A 283 6.19 -16.71 -15.36
C TYR A 283 6.46 -15.53 -16.28
N GLN A 284 7.72 -15.27 -16.59
CA GLN A 284 8.14 -14.23 -17.53
C GLN A 284 9.25 -14.77 -18.41
N LYS A 285 9.18 -14.51 -19.72
CA LYS A 285 10.21 -14.88 -20.66
C LYS A 285 10.28 -13.88 -21.80
N SER A 286 11.51 -13.55 -22.22
CA SER A 286 11.79 -12.87 -23.48
C SER A 286 12.03 -13.90 -24.57
N ILE A 287 11.44 -13.69 -25.74
CA ILE A 287 11.54 -14.54 -26.93
C ILE A 287 12.17 -13.69 -28.03
N GLY A 288 13.45 -13.97 -28.31
CA GLY A 288 14.27 -13.09 -29.13
C GLY A 288 14.44 -11.69 -28.50
N GLU A 289 14.80 -10.69 -29.30
CA GLU A 289 15.11 -9.34 -28.81
C GLU A 289 13.87 -8.42 -28.66
N ARG A 290 12.75 -8.81 -29.27
CA ARG A 290 11.60 -7.91 -29.43
C ARG A 290 10.36 -8.28 -28.63
N PHE A 291 10.19 -9.53 -28.27
CA PHE A 291 8.96 -9.99 -27.64
C PHE A 291 9.21 -10.47 -26.21
N THR A 292 8.46 -9.94 -25.26
CA THR A 292 8.46 -10.39 -23.87
C THR A 292 7.04 -10.72 -23.44
N THR A 293 6.87 -11.88 -22.85
CA THR A 293 5.58 -12.36 -22.32
C THR A 293 5.66 -12.61 -20.83
N GLN A 294 4.57 -12.36 -20.14
CA GLN A 294 4.37 -12.69 -18.73
C GLN A 294 3.02 -13.37 -18.58
N ALA A 295 2.98 -14.41 -17.77
CA ALA A 295 1.75 -15.03 -17.31
C ALA A 295 1.71 -15.04 -15.79
N VAL A 296 0.53 -14.80 -15.24
CA VAL A 296 0.27 -14.78 -13.80
C VAL A 296 -0.99 -15.57 -13.50
N ALA A 297 -0.96 -16.37 -12.44
CA ALA A 297 -2.14 -17.07 -11.95
C ALA A 297 -2.21 -16.99 -10.42
N LYS A 298 -3.41 -16.89 -9.87
CA LYS A 298 -3.66 -16.88 -8.42
C LYS A 298 -4.97 -17.59 -8.10
N TYR A 299 -4.93 -18.39 -7.05
CA TYR A 299 -6.12 -18.86 -6.36
C TYR A 299 -6.06 -18.40 -4.91
N ALA A 300 -7.14 -17.80 -4.41
CA ALA A 300 -7.22 -17.33 -3.03
C ALA A 300 -8.52 -17.82 -2.36
N TYR A 301 -8.39 -18.17 -1.09
CA TYR A 301 -9.47 -18.49 -0.20
C TYR A 301 -9.36 -17.64 1.07
N TYR A 302 -10.41 -16.87 1.36
CA TYR A 302 -10.51 -16.02 2.53
C TYR A 302 -11.72 -16.45 3.34
N ASN A 303 -11.53 -16.69 4.63
CA ASN A 303 -12.59 -17.02 5.57
C ASN A 303 -12.50 -16.07 6.76
N THR A 304 -13.57 -15.31 6.99
CA THR A 304 -13.67 -14.39 8.11
C THR A 304 -14.92 -14.70 8.90
N ARG A 305 -14.79 -14.97 10.19
CA ARG A 305 -15.91 -15.02 11.13
C ARG A 305 -15.89 -13.77 11.99
N TYR A 306 -17.01 -13.07 12.05
CA TYR A 306 -17.22 -11.90 12.88
C TYR A 306 -18.36 -12.14 13.87
N VAL A 307 -18.09 -11.87 15.14
CA VAL A 307 -19.06 -12.11 16.24
C VAL A 307 -19.22 -10.81 17.05
N ASN A 308 -20.45 -10.35 17.16
CA ASN A 308 -20.85 -9.31 18.10
C ASN A 308 -21.98 -9.83 18.99
N ARG A 309 -21.71 -9.99 20.29
CA ARG A 309 -22.68 -10.48 21.28
C ARG A 309 -23.24 -9.35 22.17
N ASP A 310 -22.92 -8.10 21.85
CA ASP A 310 -23.41 -6.93 22.59
C ASP A 310 -24.93 -6.81 22.41
N THR A 311 -25.69 -6.98 23.48
CA THR A 311 -27.16 -6.89 23.48
C THR A 311 -27.67 -5.46 23.28
N THR A 312 -26.81 -4.45 23.44
CA THR A 312 -27.13 -3.04 23.18
C THR A 312 -27.00 -2.67 21.69
N GLN A 313 -26.52 -3.62 20.88
CA GLN A 313 -26.35 -3.48 19.45
C GLN A 313 -27.02 -4.66 18.71
N MET A 314 -26.93 -4.66 17.39
CA MET A 314 -27.34 -5.81 16.61
C MET A 314 -26.38 -6.98 16.86
N GLN A 315 -26.89 -8.05 17.45
CA GLN A 315 -26.10 -9.27 17.61
C GLN A 315 -25.82 -9.90 16.25
N VAL A 316 -24.54 -10.24 16.01
CA VAL A 316 -24.07 -10.82 14.77
C VAL A 316 -23.14 -12.01 15.10
N ASP A 317 -23.32 -13.13 14.40
CA ASP A 317 -22.36 -14.24 14.35
C ASP A 317 -22.36 -14.73 12.91
N ASN A 318 -21.55 -14.12 12.06
CA ASN A 318 -21.54 -14.38 10.63
C ASN A 318 -20.17 -14.89 10.18
N THR A 319 -20.20 -15.86 9.27
CA THR A 319 -19.02 -16.38 8.58
C THR A 319 -19.10 -16.03 7.10
N TYR A 320 -18.03 -15.46 6.60
CA TYR A 320 -17.88 -15.05 5.20
C TYR A 320 -16.78 -15.89 4.57
N ARG A 321 -17.08 -16.56 3.46
CA ARG A 321 -16.14 -17.35 2.68
C ARG A 321 -16.03 -16.80 1.28
N GLN A 322 -14.86 -16.27 0.96
CA GLN A 322 -14.59 -15.69 -0.36
C GLN A 322 -13.58 -16.55 -1.10
N GLN A 323 -13.83 -16.78 -2.38
CA GLN A 323 -12.91 -17.45 -3.30
C GLN A 323 -12.58 -16.49 -4.46
N GLU A 324 -11.33 -16.53 -4.90
CA GLU A 324 -10.87 -15.79 -6.08
C GLU A 324 -10.02 -16.68 -6.95
N LEU A 325 -10.32 -16.71 -8.24
CA LEU A 325 -9.44 -17.24 -9.28
C LEU A 325 -9.05 -16.07 -10.20
N TYR A 326 -7.76 -15.90 -10.40
CA TYR A 326 -7.22 -14.84 -11.24
C TYR A 326 -6.20 -15.42 -12.21
N PHE A 327 -6.28 -14.98 -13.46
CA PHE A 327 -5.31 -15.28 -14.52
C PHE A 327 -5.02 -14.00 -15.28
N SER A 328 -3.75 -13.77 -15.65
CA SER A 328 -3.30 -12.65 -16.45
C SER A 328 -2.27 -13.08 -17.44
N THR A 329 -2.32 -12.51 -18.65
CA THR A 329 -1.24 -12.56 -19.63
C THR A 329 -0.92 -11.16 -20.11
N SER A 330 0.36 -10.81 -20.14
CA SER A 330 0.88 -9.53 -20.59
C SER A 330 1.93 -9.75 -21.63
N ASN A 331 1.79 -9.12 -22.79
CA ASN A 331 2.66 -9.30 -23.93
C ASN A 331 3.16 -7.94 -24.41
N VAL A 332 4.47 -7.78 -24.49
CA VAL A 332 5.13 -6.55 -24.95
C VAL A 332 5.92 -6.86 -26.21
N TYR A 333 5.71 -6.04 -27.22
CA TYR A 333 6.47 -6.11 -28.48
C TYR A 333 7.20 -4.78 -28.72
N ASN A 334 8.51 -4.83 -28.86
CA ASN A 334 9.36 -3.70 -29.18
C ASN A 334 9.39 -3.52 -30.71
N ILE A 335 8.61 -2.57 -31.23
CA ILE A 335 8.54 -2.22 -32.64
C ILE A 335 9.88 -1.63 -33.06
N LEU A 336 10.39 -0.69 -32.27
CA LEU A 336 11.68 -0.05 -32.37
C LEU A 336 12.36 -0.03 -31.00
N PRO A 337 13.67 0.21 -30.88
CA PRO A 337 14.35 0.33 -29.58
C PRO A 337 13.71 1.38 -28.65
N ALA A 338 13.12 2.44 -29.21
CA ALA A 338 12.47 3.50 -28.46
C ALA A 338 10.94 3.35 -28.37
N TRP A 339 10.31 2.43 -29.11
CA TRP A 339 8.87 2.32 -29.21
C TRP A 339 8.38 0.90 -28.97
N SER A 340 7.59 0.74 -27.92
CA SER A 340 7.02 -0.53 -27.50
C SER A 340 5.51 -0.46 -27.43
N VAL A 341 4.85 -1.59 -27.70
CA VAL A 341 3.40 -1.78 -27.53
C VAL A 341 3.15 -2.97 -26.63
N SER A 342 2.05 -2.93 -25.88
CA SER A 342 1.63 -4.09 -25.08
C SER A 342 0.16 -4.40 -25.27
N LEU A 343 -0.14 -5.70 -25.23
CA LEU A 343 -1.50 -6.25 -25.16
C LEU A 343 -1.58 -7.15 -23.95
N CYS A 344 -2.48 -6.80 -23.03
CA CYS A 344 -2.65 -7.52 -21.77
C CYS A 344 -4.11 -7.95 -21.60
N TYR A 345 -4.31 -9.15 -21.08
CA TYR A 345 -5.64 -9.69 -20.78
C TYR A 345 -5.64 -10.33 -19.41
N ASP A 346 -6.65 -9.99 -18.58
CA ASP A 346 -6.88 -10.63 -17.30
C ASP A 346 -8.30 -11.19 -17.22
N PHE A 347 -8.42 -12.31 -16.55
CA PHE A 347 -9.69 -12.89 -16.11
C PHE A 347 -9.68 -13.01 -14.59
N ARG A 348 -10.79 -12.57 -13.94
CA ARG A 348 -10.99 -12.73 -12.49
C ARG A 348 -12.38 -13.26 -12.21
N TRP A 349 -12.43 -14.32 -11.43
CA TRP A 349 -13.66 -14.83 -10.84
C TRP A 349 -13.62 -14.68 -9.33
N ASN A 350 -14.69 -14.12 -8.77
CA ASN A 350 -14.89 -14.00 -7.33
C ASN A 350 -16.22 -14.62 -6.94
N ARG A 351 -16.24 -15.29 -5.79
CA ARG A 351 -17.44 -15.84 -5.17
C ARG A 351 -17.45 -15.50 -3.70
N LEU A 352 -18.63 -15.13 -3.16
CA LEU A 352 -18.85 -14.90 -1.75
C LEU A 352 -20.01 -15.79 -1.26
N ASP A 353 -19.72 -16.59 -0.24
CA ASP A 353 -20.68 -17.33 0.55
C ASP A 353 -20.74 -16.73 1.97
N ALA A 354 -21.95 -16.59 2.53
CA ALA A 354 -22.14 -16.15 3.90
C ALA A 354 -23.33 -16.87 4.54
N ASP A 355 -23.26 -17.08 5.86
CA ASP A 355 -24.34 -17.69 6.66
C ASP A 355 -25.36 -16.63 7.13
N MET A 356 -25.62 -15.64 6.28
CA MET A 356 -26.58 -14.57 6.53
C MET A 356 -27.98 -14.95 6.04
N ARG A 357 -28.99 -14.46 6.76
CA ARG A 357 -30.37 -14.61 6.33
C ARG A 357 -30.62 -13.89 5.00
N GLN A 358 -31.29 -14.57 4.05
CA GLN A 358 -31.63 -14.04 2.71
C GLN A 358 -30.41 -13.58 1.89
N PHE A 359 -29.25 -14.20 2.07
CA PHE A 359 -28.07 -13.90 1.30
C PHE A 359 -28.19 -14.41 -0.15
N VAL A 360 -27.67 -13.64 -1.11
CA VAL A 360 -27.87 -13.91 -2.55
C VAL A 360 -26.72 -14.68 -3.22
N TYR A 361 -25.65 -15.02 -2.49
CA TYR A 361 -24.49 -15.81 -2.95
C TYR A 361 -23.89 -15.31 -4.27
N PRO A 362 -23.39 -14.08 -4.30
CA PRO A 362 -22.91 -13.46 -5.53
C PRO A 362 -21.66 -14.12 -6.07
N GLN A 363 -21.59 -14.19 -7.41
CA GLN A 363 -20.39 -14.54 -8.16
C GLN A 363 -20.14 -13.43 -9.18
N ARG A 364 -18.90 -12.96 -9.29
CA ARG A 364 -18.49 -11.92 -10.23
C ARG A 364 -17.47 -12.47 -11.22
N TYR A 365 -17.74 -12.22 -12.49
CA TYR A 365 -16.82 -12.49 -13.60
C TYR A 365 -16.35 -11.16 -14.16
N SER A 366 -15.06 -10.91 -14.14
CA SER A 366 -14.42 -9.69 -14.63
C SER A 366 -13.41 -10.04 -15.70
N ASN A 367 -13.48 -9.37 -16.84
CA ASN A 367 -12.50 -9.44 -17.91
C ASN A 367 -11.91 -8.05 -18.11
N TYR A 368 -10.59 -8.00 -18.26
CA TYR A 368 -9.84 -6.79 -18.48
C TYR A 368 -9.00 -6.96 -19.74
N LEU A 369 -9.11 -6.04 -20.67
CA LEU A 369 -8.30 -6.02 -21.90
C LEU A 369 -7.63 -4.65 -22.00
N SER A 370 -6.31 -4.62 -21.96
CA SER A 370 -5.54 -3.38 -22.06
C SER A 370 -4.67 -3.38 -23.29
N LEU A 371 -4.73 -2.25 -24.01
CA LEU A 371 -3.76 -1.89 -25.07
C LEU A 371 -2.98 -0.69 -24.55
N ALA A 372 -1.64 -0.80 -24.55
CA ALA A 372 -0.78 0.30 -24.13
C ALA A 372 0.43 0.45 -25.08
N THR A 373 0.97 1.65 -25.10
CA THR A 373 2.16 1.98 -25.90
C THR A 373 3.08 2.91 -25.10
N ALA A 374 4.39 2.79 -25.31
CA ALA A 374 5.37 3.69 -24.72
C ALA A 374 6.43 4.08 -25.76
N LEU A 375 6.71 5.38 -25.81
CA LEU A 375 7.81 5.98 -26.57
C LEU A 375 8.85 6.48 -25.57
N ASN A 376 10.09 5.98 -25.67
CA ASN A 376 11.19 6.30 -24.77
C ASN A 376 12.34 6.93 -25.58
N LEU A 377 12.29 8.25 -25.72
CA LEU A 377 13.39 9.05 -26.26
C LEU A 377 14.31 9.52 -25.13
N ASP A 378 15.47 10.02 -25.48
CA ASP A 378 16.43 10.52 -24.49
C ASP A 378 15.92 11.70 -23.66
N TRP A 379 15.17 12.58 -24.29
CA TRP A 379 14.64 13.82 -23.69
C TRP A 379 13.13 13.76 -23.39
N LEU A 380 12.41 12.75 -23.92
CA LEU A 380 10.95 12.61 -23.79
C LEU A 380 10.56 11.16 -23.60
N LYS A 381 9.74 10.87 -22.61
CA LYS A 381 9.03 9.60 -22.46
C LYS A 381 7.53 9.87 -22.50
N VAL A 382 6.82 9.11 -23.33
CA VAL A 382 5.35 9.17 -23.42
C VAL A 382 4.78 7.77 -23.28
N GLN A 383 3.73 7.62 -22.50
CA GLN A 383 2.99 6.38 -22.36
C GLN A 383 1.50 6.65 -22.50
N GLY A 384 0.84 5.84 -23.33
CA GLY A 384 -0.62 5.86 -23.47
C GLY A 384 -1.19 4.48 -23.22
N SER A 385 -2.39 4.39 -22.63
CA SER A 385 -3.09 3.12 -22.44
C SER A 385 -4.61 3.32 -22.48
N VAL A 386 -5.30 2.26 -22.91
CA VAL A 386 -6.76 2.14 -22.79
C VAL A 386 -7.05 0.76 -22.22
N LEU A 387 -7.78 0.72 -21.11
CA LEU A 387 -8.27 -0.51 -20.52
C LEU A 387 -9.79 -0.60 -20.71
N MET A 388 -10.25 -1.70 -21.27
CA MET A 388 -11.65 -2.11 -21.28
C MET A 388 -11.88 -3.13 -20.16
N THR A 389 -12.85 -2.86 -19.30
CA THR A 389 -13.25 -3.77 -18.23
C THR A 389 -14.70 -4.18 -18.43
N THR A 390 -14.97 -5.48 -18.43
CA THR A 390 -16.31 -6.05 -18.48
C THR A 390 -16.60 -6.79 -17.18
N VAL A 391 -17.72 -6.47 -16.52
CA VAL A 391 -18.10 -7.11 -15.26
C VAL A 391 -19.51 -7.66 -15.36
N LYS A 392 -19.68 -8.92 -14.92
CA LYS A 392 -20.97 -9.60 -14.85
C LYS A 392 -21.10 -10.29 -13.50
N ASP A 393 -22.13 -9.92 -12.75
CA ASP A 393 -22.51 -10.60 -11.52
C ASP A 393 -23.58 -11.66 -11.80
N HIS A 394 -23.47 -12.80 -11.14
CA HIS A 394 -24.46 -13.86 -11.11
C HIS A 394 -24.91 -14.07 -9.68
N LEU A 395 -26.22 -14.03 -9.45
CA LEU A 395 -26.84 -14.17 -8.13
C LEU A 395 -27.65 -15.47 -8.08
N ARG A 396 -27.50 -16.24 -7.00
CA ARG A 396 -28.18 -17.54 -6.87
C ARG A 396 -29.67 -17.39 -6.55
N HIS A 397 -30.02 -16.39 -5.73
CA HIS A 397 -31.39 -16.22 -5.19
C HIS A 397 -32.00 -14.85 -5.52
N ALA A 398 -31.52 -14.18 -6.56
CA ALA A 398 -32.04 -12.91 -7.03
C ALA A 398 -31.78 -12.76 -8.53
N VAL A 399 -32.43 -11.76 -9.14
CA VAL A 399 -32.18 -11.42 -10.53
C VAL A 399 -30.77 -10.83 -10.69
N SER A 400 -29.98 -11.44 -11.56
CA SER A 400 -28.62 -10.98 -11.84
C SER A 400 -28.65 -9.64 -12.60
N PRO A 401 -27.81 -8.67 -12.24
CA PRO A 401 -27.74 -7.39 -12.94
C PRO A 401 -27.20 -7.56 -14.37
N LYS A 402 -27.46 -6.58 -15.22
CA LYS A 402 -26.87 -6.53 -16.57
C LYS A 402 -25.35 -6.40 -16.48
N SER A 403 -24.67 -6.95 -17.49
CA SER A 403 -23.23 -6.76 -17.64
C SER A 403 -22.88 -5.28 -17.78
N ARG A 404 -21.76 -4.88 -17.22
CA ARG A 404 -21.22 -3.51 -17.31
C ARG A 404 -19.94 -3.51 -18.09
N VAL A 405 -19.73 -2.48 -18.89
CA VAL A 405 -18.50 -2.25 -19.66
C VAL A 405 -17.99 -0.84 -19.34
N GLU A 406 -16.74 -0.74 -18.97
CA GLU A 406 -16.09 0.54 -18.67
C GLU A 406 -14.77 0.67 -19.44
N TYR A 407 -14.48 1.91 -19.88
CA TYR A 407 -13.23 2.26 -20.54
C TYR A 407 -12.46 3.26 -19.71
N THR A 408 -11.18 2.98 -19.49
CA THR A 408 -10.27 3.83 -18.69
C THR A 408 -9.04 4.20 -19.50
N PRO A 409 -9.10 5.31 -20.26
CA PRO A 409 -7.95 5.86 -20.96
C PRO A 409 -6.99 6.55 -19.99
N ALA A 410 -5.68 6.51 -20.32
CA ALA A 410 -4.64 7.24 -19.62
C ALA A 410 -3.52 7.67 -20.58
N VAL A 411 -2.96 8.85 -20.33
CA VAL A 411 -1.79 9.35 -21.03
C VAL A 411 -0.83 10.00 -20.03
N PHE A 412 0.46 9.71 -20.19
CA PHE A 412 1.54 10.23 -19.36
C PHE A 412 2.66 10.72 -20.23
N ALA A 413 3.27 11.83 -19.85
CA ALA A 413 4.47 12.36 -20.52
C ALA A 413 5.47 12.82 -19.46
N ASN A 414 6.75 12.61 -19.72
CA ASN A 414 7.87 13.06 -18.90
C ASN A 414 8.97 13.63 -19.80
N VAL A 415 9.33 14.87 -19.58
CA VAL A 415 10.32 15.61 -20.36
C VAL A 415 11.57 15.81 -19.50
N TYR A 416 12.74 15.56 -20.09
CA TYR A 416 14.05 15.83 -19.52
C TYR A 416 14.67 17.02 -20.26
N PRO A 417 14.56 18.25 -19.74
CA PRO A 417 14.99 19.45 -20.47
C PRO A 417 16.51 19.59 -20.59
N PHE A 418 17.27 18.86 -19.77
CA PHE A 418 18.73 18.90 -19.75
C PHE A 418 19.36 17.54 -20.04
N ALA A 419 20.53 17.53 -20.67
CA ALA A 419 21.27 16.31 -20.98
C ALA A 419 21.69 15.50 -19.74
N SER A 420 21.87 16.15 -18.59
CA SER A 420 22.14 15.49 -17.31
C SER A 420 20.98 14.59 -16.84
N ARG A 421 19.76 14.89 -17.32
CA ARG A 421 18.51 14.24 -16.89
C ARG A 421 18.24 14.30 -15.40
N ASP A 422 18.86 15.22 -14.69
CA ASP A 422 18.62 15.41 -13.26
C ASP A 422 17.24 16.00 -13.00
N LEU A 423 16.81 16.92 -13.87
CA LEU A 423 15.46 17.49 -13.83
C LEU A 423 14.52 16.77 -14.81
N SER A 424 13.34 16.42 -14.32
CA SER A 424 12.24 15.95 -15.17
C SER A 424 10.95 16.70 -14.86
N ILE A 425 10.14 16.93 -15.89
CA ILE A 425 8.83 17.59 -15.82
C ILE A 425 7.80 16.59 -16.33
N ARG A 426 6.81 16.27 -15.51
CA ARG A 426 5.79 15.26 -15.78
C ARG A 426 4.40 15.87 -15.86
N VAL A 427 3.60 15.31 -16.77
CA VAL A 427 2.15 15.60 -16.84
C VAL A 427 1.41 14.32 -17.15
N TYR A 428 0.22 14.16 -16.58
CA TYR A 428 -0.67 13.07 -16.98
C TYR A 428 -2.15 13.42 -16.84
N ALA A 429 -2.97 12.73 -17.63
CA ALA A 429 -4.40 12.67 -17.52
C ALA A 429 -4.85 11.21 -17.54
N LYS A 430 -5.73 10.82 -16.61
CA LYS A 430 -6.18 9.45 -16.46
C LYS A 430 -7.63 9.37 -15.98
N LYS A 431 -8.41 8.45 -16.56
CA LYS A 431 -9.67 7.98 -15.99
C LYS A 431 -9.39 6.70 -15.21
N SER A 432 -9.98 6.54 -14.05
CA SER A 432 -10.07 5.29 -13.29
C SER A 432 -11.49 5.07 -12.83
N PHE A 433 -11.86 3.83 -12.48
CA PHE A 433 -13.16 3.54 -11.90
C PHE A 433 -13.06 2.43 -10.86
N ARG A 434 -14.07 2.33 -9.99
CA ARG A 434 -14.22 1.20 -9.09
C ARG A 434 -15.62 0.60 -9.19
N MET A 435 -15.71 -0.71 -9.30
CA MET A 435 -16.98 -1.42 -9.16
C MET A 435 -17.44 -1.41 -7.71
N PRO A 436 -18.76 -1.28 -7.44
CA PRO A 436 -19.31 -1.53 -6.13
C PRO A 436 -18.96 -2.94 -5.65
N THR A 437 -18.65 -3.08 -4.36
CA THR A 437 -18.32 -4.36 -3.72
C THR A 437 -19.56 -5.22 -3.51
N PHE A 438 -19.38 -6.48 -3.15
CA PHE A 438 -20.53 -7.33 -2.81
C PHE A 438 -21.30 -6.81 -1.59
N ASN A 439 -20.60 -6.22 -0.62
CA ASN A 439 -21.24 -5.59 0.53
C ASN A 439 -22.02 -4.33 0.12
N ASP A 440 -21.47 -3.50 -0.77
CA ASP A 440 -22.15 -2.31 -1.27
C ASP A 440 -23.48 -2.68 -1.96
N LEU A 441 -23.46 -3.78 -2.72
CA LEU A 441 -24.61 -4.19 -3.55
C LEU A 441 -25.59 -5.13 -2.82
N TYR A 442 -25.07 -6.11 -2.09
CA TYR A 442 -25.81 -7.33 -1.73
C TYR A 442 -25.84 -7.63 -0.22
N TYR A 443 -25.23 -6.81 0.63
CA TYR A 443 -25.35 -7.01 2.07
C TYR A 443 -26.79 -6.77 2.52
N THR A 444 -27.41 -7.78 3.16
CA THR A 444 -28.87 -7.88 3.34
C THR A 444 -29.54 -6.64 3.93
N ASP A 445 -28.88 -5.96 4.86
CA ASP A 445 -29.45 -4.81 5.58
C ASP A 445 -28.97 -3.45 5.07
N LEU A 446 -27.86 -3.39 4.33
CA LEU A 446 -27.17 -2.16 3.96
C LEU A 446 -26.95 -2.01 2.46
N GLY A 447 -26.92 -3.12 1.71
CA GLY A 447 -26.62 -3.14 0.28
C GLY A 447 -27.69 -2.46 -0.57
N ASN A 448 -27.24 -1.91 -1.70
CA ASN A 448 -28.10 -1.32 -2.70
C ASN A 448 -27.70 -1.84 -4.10
N ALA A 449 -28.51 -2.73 -4.65
CA ALA A 449 -28.26 -3.34 -5.95
C ALA A 449 -28.32 -2.35 -7.14
N LEU A 450 -28.82 -1.13 -6.92
CA LEU A 450 -28.94 -0.08 -7.95
C LEU A 450 -27.66 0.77 -8.08
N LEU A 451 -26.64 0.55 -7.24
CA LEU A 451 -25.40 1.32 -7.31
C LEU A 451 -24.72 1.22 -8.67
N THR A 452 -24.21 2.36 -9.11
CA THR A 452 -23.36 2.51 -10.28
C THR A 452 -21.85 2.53 -9.87
N PRO A 453 -20.93 2.20 -10.79
CA PRO A 453 -19.50 2.36 -10.51
C PRO A 453 -19.13 3.82 -10.21
N GLU A 454 -18.21 4.02 -9.26
CA GLU A 454 -17.58 5.33 -9.10
C GLU A 454 -16.55 5.55 -10.22
N THR A 455 -16.45 6.75 -10.73
CA THR A 455 -15.40 7.14 -11.69
C THR A 455 -14.57 8.28 -11.15
N ALA A 456 -13.26 8.24 -11.41
CA ALA A 456 -12.35 9.32 -11.08
C ALA A 456 -11.60 9.78 -12.32
N LEU A 457 -11.58 11.10 -12.56
CA LEU A 457 -10.71 11.75 -13.55
C LEU A 457 -9.57 12.42 -12.79
N GLN A 458 -8.35 12.15 -13.21
CA GLN A 458 -7.14 12.61 -12.56
C GLN A 458 -6.27 13.40 -13.54
N TYR A 459 -5.84 14.58 -13.11
CA TYR A 459 -4.88 15.42 -13.81
C TYR A 459 -3.74 15.73 -12.86
N ASN A 460 -2.51 15.62 -13.33
CA ASN A 460 -1.32 15.85 -12.53
C ASN A 460 -0.25 16.57 -13.35
N GLY A 461 0.41 17.51 -12.72
CA GLY A 461 1.61 18.15 -13.23
C GLY A 461 2.67 18.16 -12.12
N GLY A 462 3.88 17.74 -12.43
CA GLY A 462 4.92 17.63 -11.42
C GLY A 462 6.32 17.79 -11.98
N LEU A 463 7.25 17.96 -11.07
CA LEU A 463 8.68 18.00 -11.35
C LEU A 463 9.42 17.07 -10.40
N SER A 464 10.57 16.56 -10.88
CA SER A 464 11.49 15.79 -10.04
C SER A 464 12.93 16.23 -10.39
N TYR A 465 13.72 16.43 -9.36
CA TYR A 465 15.14 16.73 -9.47
C TYR A 465 15.91 15.69 -8.65
N ASP A 466 16.87 15.01 -9.31
CA ASP A 466 17.70 13.96 -8.73
C ASP A 466 19.15 14.23 -9.07
N HIS A 467 19.98 14.43 -8.05
CA HIS A 467 21.41 14.61 -8.26
C HIS A 467 22.25 13.84 -7.26
N GLN A 468 23.30 13.19 -7.76
CA GLN A 468 24.26 12.45 -6.96
C GLN A 468 25.67 13.00 -7.17
N TRP A 469 26.34 13.33 -6.06
CA TRP A 469 27.73 13.78 -6.07
C TRP A 469 28.68 12.62 -5.74
N SER A 470 29.76 12.52 -6.48
CA SER A 470 30.81 11.51 -6.28
C SER A 470 31.65 11.77 -5.03
N GLY A 471 31.67 12.99 -4.50
CA GLY A 471 32.47 13.42 -3.36
C GLY A 471 31.87 14.58 -2.59
N GLY A 472 32.52 15.01 -1.50
CA GLY A 472 32.09 16.13 -0.67
C GLY A 472 31.11 15.76 0.45
N LEU A 473 30.57 16.76 1.12
CA LEU A 473 29.60 16.63 2.21
C LEU A 473 28.26 16.08 1.73
N LEU A 474 27.75 16.63 0.65
CA LEU A 474 26.47 16.25 0.04
C LEU A 474 26.68 15.11 -0.94
N ARG A 475 25.96 14.01 -0.78
CA ARG A 475 26.08 12.80 -1.61
C ARG A 475 24.89 12.59 -2.53
N TYR A 476 23.71 12.94 -2.06
CA TYR A 476 22.48 12.76 -2.80
C TYR A 476 21.46 13.82 -2.40
N PHE A 477 20.75 14.31 -3.39
CA PHE A 477 19.58 15.14 -3.20
C PHE A 477 18.50 14.74 -4.19
N HIS A 478 17.31 14.49 -3.64
CA HIS A 478 16.07 14.25 -4.39
C HIS A 478 15.01 15.25 -3.96
N LEU A 479 14.31 15.79 -4.95
CA LEU A 479 13.11 16.59 -4.77
C LEU A 479 12.07 16.16 -5.79
N GLN A 480 10.87 15.84 -5.34
CA GLN A 480 9.69 15.58 -6.17
C GLN A 480 8.55 16.45 -5.69
N ALA A 481 7.87 17.15 -6.59
CA ALA A 481 6.68 17.93 -6.30
C ALA A 481 5.63 17.70 -7.39
N ASP A 482 4.41 17.34 -6.98
CA ASP A 482 3.29 17.04 -7.86
C ASP A 482 2.06 17.85 -7.43
N ALA A 483 1.51 18.65 -8.33
CA ALA A 483 0.21 19.30 -8.17
C ALA A 483 -0.84 18.49 -8.94
N TYR A 484 -2.01 18.28 -8.34
CA TYR A 484 -3.05 17.48 -8.95
C TYR A 484 -4.44 18.06 -8.78
N TYR A 485 -5.32 17.72 -9.72
CA TYR A 485 -6.74 17.97 -9.68
C TYR A 485 -7.48 16.69 -10.05
N ASN A 486 -8.29 16.16 -9.12
CA ASN A 486 -9.09 14.97 -9.33
C ASN A 486 -10.57 15.30 -9.16
N THR A 487 -11.42 14.67 -9.97
CA THR A 487 -12.87 14.70 -9.79
C THR A 487 -13.37 13.27 -9.62
N VAL A 488 -14.15 13.02 -8.56
CA VAL A 488 -14.81 11.74 -8.34
C VAL A 488 -16.30 11.92 -8.57
N HIS A 489 -16.89 11.08 -9.41
CA HIS A 489 -18.31 11.05 -9.71
C HIS A 489 -18.95 9.76 -9.18
N ASP A 490 -20.21 9.82 -8.83
CA ASP A 490 -21.02 8.70 -8.32
C ASP A 490 -20.39 8.04 -7.09
N LYS A 491 -19.76 8.85 -6.22
CA LYS A 491 -19.08 8.35 -5.03
C LYS A 491 -20.03 7.53 -4.16
N ILE A 492 -19.64 6.29 -3.86
CA ILE A 492 -20.40 5.40 -2.99
C ILE A 492 -20.06 5.71 -1.55
N VAL A 493 -21.05 6.09 -0.78
CA VAL A 493 -20.93 6.39 0.65
C VAL A 493 -22.00 5.64 1.43
N ALA A 494 -21.65 5.25 2.66
CA ALA A 494 -22.61 4.76 3.62
C ALA A 494 -23.38 5.94 4.20
N TYR A 495 -24.69 5.93 4.04
CA TYR A 495 -25.59 6.99 4.51
C TYR A 495 -26.56 6.45 5.57
N PRO A 496 -26.73 7.14 6.72
CA PRO A 496 -27.69 6.72 7.73
C PRO A 496 -29.13 6.87 7.22
N LYS A 497 -29.89 5.80 7.25
CA LYS A 497 -31.29 5.78 6.81
C LYS A 497 -32.21 6.16 7.96
N GLY A 498 -32.55 7.44 8.05
CA GLY A 498 -33.49 7.99 9.06
C GLY A 498 -32.91 7.99 10.49
N GLN A 499 -33.78 8.04 11.50
CA GLN A 499 -33.39 8.02 12.92
C GLN A 499 -32.95 6.63 13.42
N GLN A 500 -32.94 5.62 12.59
CA GLN A 500 -32.52 4.26 12.94
C GLN A 500 -31.05 4.09 12.59
N PHE A 501 -30.31 3.28 13.37
CA PHE A 501 -28.89 2.92 13.18
C PHE A 501 -28.62 2.06 11.91
N ARG A 502 -29.50 2.15 10.90
CA ARG A 502 -29.37 1.45 9.64
C ARG A 502 -28.73 2.38 8.62
N TRP A 503 -27.65 1.92 8.05
CA TRP A 503 -26.94 2.58 6.95
C TRP A 503 -27.42 1.99 5.62
N THR A 504 -27.39 2.76 4.57
CA THR A 504 -27.58 2.26 3.19
C THR A 504 -26.47 2.82 2.32
N MET A 505 -26.09 2.09 1.29
CA MET A 505 -25.09 2.54 0.33
C MET A 505 -25.80 3.35 -0.77
N LEU A 506 -25.28 4.54 -1.07
CA LEU A 506 -25.81 5.42 -2.09
C LEU A 506 -24.65 5.95 -2.96
N ASN A 507 -24.92 6.14 -4.25
CA ASN A 507 -24.08 6.97 -5.10
C ASN A 507 -24.41 8.44 -4.78
N LEU A 508 -23.75 8.97 -3.77
CA LEU A 508 -23.86 10.38 -3.42
C LEU A 508 -22.59 11.06 -3.91
N GLY A 509 -22.80 11.89 -4.91
CA GLY A 509 -21.93 12.99 -4.99
C GLY A 509 -20.85 13.05 -6.02
N ARG A 510 -20.51 14.29 -6.19
CA ARG A 510 -19.33 14.73 -6.91
C ARG A 510 -18.36 15.33 -5.91
N VAL A 511 -17.11 14.86 -5.94
CA VAL A 511 -16.04 15.40 -5.09
C VAL A 511 -14.95 15.99 -5.99
N HIS A 512 -14.57 17.24 -5.71
CA HIS A 512 -13.41 17.89 -6.33
C HIS A 512 -12.24 17.89 -5.34
N ILE A 513 -11.09 17.42 -5.79
CA ILE A 513 -9.89 17.26 -4.97
C ILE A 513 -8.75 18.03 -5.65
N LYS A 514 -8.21 19.01 -4.93
CA LYS A 514 -7.00 19.73 -5.34
C LYS A 514 -5.91 19.44 -4.33
N GLY A 515 -4.68 19.25 -4.77
CA GLY A 515 -3.62 19.02 -3.82
C GLY A 515 -2.22 19.18 -4.39
N ILE A 516 -1.27 19.17 -3.47
CA ILE A 516 0.16 19.21 -3.75
C ILE A 516 0.81 18.17 -2.86
N ASP A 517 1.59 17.27 -3.47
CA ASP A 517 2.46 16.32 -2.78
C ASP A 517 3.91 16.73 -3.02
N VAL A 518 4.69 16.82 -1.96
CA VAL A 518 6.14 17.11 -2.01
C VAL A 518 6.88 16.01 -1.27
N GLU A 519 7.95 15.53 -1.87
CA GLU A 519 8.91 14.62 -1.27
C GLU A 519 10.33 15.17 -1.47
N THR A 520 11.16 15.10 -0.44
CA THR A 520 12.59 15.40 -0.57
C THR A 520 13.42 14.40 0.24
N GLU A 521 14.54 14.01 -0.31
CA GLU A 521 15.54 13.16 0.37
C GLU A 521 16.93 13.79 0.22
N LEU A 522 17.67 13.82 1.33
CA LEU A 522 19.01 14.37 1.42
C LEU A 522 19.93 13.36 2.09
N THR A 523 21.09 13.08 1.49
CA THR A 523 22.14 12.23 2.08
C THR A 523 23.44 13.00 2.21
N LEU A 524 23.95 13.06 3.44
CA LEU A 524 25.18 13.76 3.82
C LEU A 524 26.22 12.77 4.36
N VAL A 525 27.50 13.03 4.10
CA VAL A 525 28.65 12.35 4.69
C VAL A 525 29.55 13.42 5.32
N PRO A 526 29.22 13.91 6.54
CA PRO A 526 29.97 14.99 7.20
C PRO A 526 31.43 14.62 7.48
N VAL A 527 31.65 13.38 7.92
CA VAL A 527 32.99 12.80 8.15
C VAL A 527 33.00 11.34 7.72
N ARG A 528 34.18 10.78 7.51
CA ARG A 528 34.33 9.39 7.08
C ARG A 528 33.62 8.43 8.05
N GLY A 529 32.71 7.63 7.54
CA GLY A 529 31.93 6.63 8.29
C GLY A 529 30.68 7.15 8.99
N LEU A 530 30.40 8.47 8.91
CA LEU A 530 29.13 9.07 9.37
C LEU A 530 28.24 9.34 8.15
N LEU A 531 27.07 8.67 8.11
CA LEU A 531 26.05 8.87 7.10
C LEU A 531 24.81 9.47 7.75
N VAL A 532 24.33 10.58 7.22
CA VAL A 532 23.10 11.24 7.67
C VAL A 532 22.14 11.29 6.49
N THR A 533 20.97 10.68 6.64
CA THR A 533 19.91 10.71 5.61
C THR A 533 18.66 11.33 6.19
N GLY A 534 18.16 12.38 5.55
CA GLY A 534 16.90 13.03 5.87
C GLY A 534 15.88 12.82 4.75
N ARG A 535 14.64 12.48 5.10
CA ARG A 535 13.51 12.41 4.18
C ARG A 535 12.35 13.21 4.74
N LEU A 536 11.77 14.07 3.93
CA LEU A 536 10.62 14.90 4.30
C LEU A 536 9.53 14.70 3.26
N GLN A 537 8.31 14.57 3.74
CA GLN A 537 7.11 14.47 2.89
C GLN A 537 6.06 15.43 3.40
N TYR A 538 5.38 16.06 2.48
CA TYR A 538 4.31 16.99 2.76
C TYR A 538 3.19 16.81 1.75
N THR A 539 1.94 16.90 2.22
CA THR A 539 0.73 16.85 1.41
C THR A 539 -0.20 17.98 1.82
N TYR A 540 -0.64 18.75 0.86
CA TYR A 540 -1.80 19.63 0.96
C TYR A 540 -2.96 19.02 0.17
N GLN A 541 -4.16 18.98 0.79
CA GLN A 541 -5.37 18.44 0.13
C GLN A 541 -6.59 19.30 0.46
N ASP A 542 -7.24 19.81 -0.58
CA ASP A 542 -8.56 20.45 -0.52
C ASP A 542 -9.55 19.57 -1.27
N ALA A 543 -10.31 18.74 -0.52
CA ALA A 543 -11.23 17.75 -1.07
C ALA A 543 -12.68 18.10 -0.68
N ARG A 544 -13.44 18.64 -1.62
CA ARG A 544 -14.76 19.24 -1.37
C ARG A 544 -15.89 18.47 -2.00
N ASP A 545 -16.96 18.33 -1.26
CA ASP A 545 -18.24 17.89 -1.79
C ASP A 545 -18.84 19.02 -2.66
N VAL A 546 -19.13 18.71 -3.92
CA VAL A 546 -19.76 19.64 -4.88
C VAL A 546 -20.97 18.99 -5.54
N THR A 547 -21.65 18.11 -4.81
CA THR A 547 -22.78 17.31 -5.28
C THR A 547 -23.99 18.17 -5.62
N ASP A 548 -24.52 18.85 -4.62
CA ASP A 548 -25.73 19.67 -4.74
C ASP A 548 -25.48 21.07 -4.13
N PRO A 549 -25.57 22.14 -4.93
CA PRO A 549 -25.45 23.49 -4.41
C PRO A 549 -26.47 23.88 -3.34
N GLN A 550 -27.58 23.15 -3.21
CA GLN A 550 -28.63 23.38 -2.20
C GLN A 550 -28.32 22.70 -0.86
N ASP A 551 -27.34 21.79 -0.81
CA ASP A 551 -26.98 21.09 0.42
C ASP A 551 -26.23 22.00 1.41
N ALA A 552 -26.53 21.84 2.69
CA ALA A 552 -25.90 22.61 3.78
C ALA A 552 -24.36 22.37 3.87
N PHE A 553 -23.87 21.29 3.31
CA PHE A 553 -22.45 20.94 3.28
C PHE A 553 -21.80 21.10 1.90
N TYR A 554 -22.46 21.80 0.97
CA TYR A 554 -21.87 22.13 -0.32
C TYR A 554 -20.55 22.87 -0.17
N ARG A 555 -19.50 22.41 -0.85
CA ARG A 555 -18.11 22.87 -0.74
C ARG A 555 -17.43 22.66 0.61
N HIS A 556 -18.00 21.87 1.48
CA HIS A 556 -17.31 21.44 2.69
C HIS A 556 -16.23 20.40 2.39
N GLN A 557 -15.19 20.36 3.23
CA GLN A 557 -14.16 19.33 3.21
C GLN A 557 -14.79 17.99 3.56
N ILE A 558 -14.49 16.94 2.78
CA ILE A 558 -14.99 15.59 3.08
C ILE A 558 -14.38 15.04 4.37
N PRO A 559 -15.11 14.16 5.09
CA PRO A 559 -14.68 13.68 6.41
C PRO A 559 -13.31 13.01 6.42
N TYR A 560 -12.58 13.22 7.52
CA TYR A 560 -11.26 12.62 7.83
C TYR A 560 -10.11 13.01 6.90
N ILE A 561 -10.28 14.00 6.05
CA ILE A 561 -9.22 14.51 5.18
C ILE A 561 -8.61 15.76 5.82
N PRO A 562 -7.33 15.72 6.27
CA PRO A 562 -6.64 16.92 6.73
C PRO A 562 -6.22 17.79 5.54
N TRP A 563 -6.28 19.12 5.69
CA TRP A 563 -5.71 20.02 4.67
C TRP A 563 -4.20 19.88 4.57
N HIS A 564 -3.53 19.69 5.69
CA HIS A 564 -2.08 19.57 5.77
C HIS A 564 -1.71 18.28 6.47
N SER A 565 -0.82 17.50 5.88
CA SER A 565 -0.22 16.32 6.51
C SER A 565 1.22 16.17 6.05
N GLY A 566 2.01 15.43 6.81
CA GLY A 566 3.39 15.18 6.44
C GLY A 566 4.10 14.23 7.36
N SER A 567 5.28 13.83 6.94
CA SER A 567 6.19 12.99 7.71
C SER A 567 7.63 13.40 7.51
N ALA A 568 8.47 13.14 8.49
CA ALA A 568 9.90 13.33 8.40
C ALA A 568 10.63 12.12 8.99
N ILE A 569 11.72 11.72 8.35
CA ILE A 569 12.62 10.66 8.81
C ILE A 569 14.02 11.25 8.82
N LEU A 570 14.72 11.13 9.95
CA LEU A 570 16.15 11.44 10.07
C LEU A 570 16.88 10.19 10.54
N ASN A 571 17.80 9.72 9.73
CA ASN A 571 18.61 8.56 10.04
C ASN A 571 20.10 8.94 10.12
N VAL A 572 20.76 8.55 11.21
CA VAL A 572 22.17 8.81 11.47
C VAL A 572 22.88 7.48 11.72
N GLN A 573 23.82 7.15 10.86
CA GLN A 573 24.60 5.91 10.93
C GLN A 573 26.08 6.22 11.22
N TYR A 574 26.62 5.56 12.23
CA TYR A 574 28.05 5.69 12.57
C TYR A 574 28.59 4.40 13.18
N ARG A 575 29.59 3.79 12.55
CA ARG A 575 30.31 2.61 13.06
C ARG A 575 29.42 1.49 13.59
N GLY A 576 28.34 1.15 12.83
CA GLY A 576 27.38 0.10 13.18
C GLY A 576 26.33 0.52 14.21
N TRP A 577 26.33 1.77 14.69
CA TRP A 577 25.20 2.40 15.35
C TRP A 577 24.29 3.04 14.31
N ASP A 578 23.00 2.95 14.57
CA ASP A 578 21.99 3.55 13.73
C ASP A 578 20.93 4.19 14.64
N LEU A 579 20.82 5.53 14.57
CA LEU A 579 19.80 6.31 15.24
C LEU A 579 18.79 6.76 14.22
N ASN A 580 17.53 6.44 14.44
CA ASN A 580 16.44 6.87 13.56
C ASN A 580 15.39 7.65 14.35
N TYR A 581 15.09 8.84 13.89
CA TYR A 581 13.97 9.65 14.36
C TYR A 581 12.94 9.76 13.25
N SER A 582 11.67 9.50 13.56
CA SER A 582 10.56 9.68 12.63
C SER A 582 9.44 10.50 13.24
N PHE A 583 8.85 11.34 12.42
CA PHE A 583 7.80 12.28 12.78
C PHE A 583 6.64 12.15 11.81
N ILE A 584 5.41 12.20 12.32
CA ILE A 584 4.18 12.20 11.52
C ILE A 584 3.28 13.32 12.04
N TYR A 585 2.68 14.07 11.12
CA TYR A 585 1.72 15.12 11.41
C TYR A 585 0.46 14.94 10.57
N ALA A 586 -0.70 15.05 11.20
CA ALA A 586 -1.98 15.18 10.54
C ALA A 586 -2.68 16.44 11.07
N GLY A 587 -2.98 17.35 10.16
CA GLY A 587 -3.59 18.64 10.46
C GLY A 587 -5.06 18.55 10.86
N GLU A 588 -5.68 19.71 10.94
CA GLU A 588 -7.11 19.84 11.23
C GLU A 588 -7.97 19.18 10.15
N ARG A 589 -9.10 18.63 10.57
CA ARG A 589 -10.06 17.92 9.74
C ARG A 589 -11.42 17.84 10.44
N TYR A 590 -12.41 17.32 9.75
CA TYR A 590 -13.75 17.07 10.31
C TYR A 590 -14.10 15.58 10.26
N ASN A 591 -14.93 15.12 11.19
CA ASN A 591 -15.37 13.72 11.25
C ASN A 591 -16.72 13.48 10.54
N GLN A 592 -17.41 14.54 10.14
CA GLN A 592 -18.71 14.52 9.43
C GLN A 592 -18.65 15.46 8.21
N GLN A 593 -19.64 15.36 7.33
CA GLN A 593 -19.76 16.24 6.15
C GLN A 593 -19.93 17.72 6.51
N GLU A 594 -20.63 18.02 7.60
CA GLU A 594 -20.77 19.38 8.10
C GLU A 594 -19.47 19.84 8.77
N ASN A 595 -18.85 20.89 8.22
CA ASN A 595 -17.60 21.45 8.74
C ASN A 595 -17.88 22.47 9.87
N ILE A 596 -18.60 22.04 10.90
CA ILE A 596 -18.91 22.83 12.10
C ILE A 596 -17.97 22.49 13.25
N LYS A 597 -17.90 23.38 14.25
CA LYS A 597 -17.03 23.24 15.43
C LYS A 597 -17.24 21.91 16.18
N TYR A 598 -18.47 21.40 16.20
CA TYR A 598 -18.80 20.13 16.85
C TYR A 598 -18.13 18.92 16.17
N ASN A 599 -17.98 18.97 14.86
CA ASN A 599 -17.38 17.92 14.03
C ASN A 599 -15.86 18.09 13.83
N TYR A 600 -15.29 19.15 14.41
CA TYR A 600 -13.87 19.46 14.27
C TYR A 600 -12.99 18.48 15.04
N MET A 601 -11.97 17.94 14.36
CA MET A 601 -10.92 17.11 14.95
C MET A 601 -9.60 17.87 15.00
N GLN A 602 -9.01 17.90 16.18
CA GLN A 602 -7.73 18.55 16.46
C GLN A 602 -6.60 17.93 15.61
N PRO A 603 -5.65 18.73 15.14
CA PRO A 603 -4.41 18.21 14.61
C PRO A 603 -3.65 17.37 15.64
N TRP A 604 -2.88 16.41 15.17
CA TRP A 604 -2.03 15.59 16.02
C TRP A 604 -0.68 15.32 15.36
N TYR A 605 0.29 14.97 16.16
CA TYR A 605 1.59 14.50 15.70
C TYR A 605 2.11 13.36 16.56
N THR A 606 2.99 12.54 16.00
CA THR A 606 3.75 11.55 16.75
C THR A 606 5.24 11.65 16.39
N SER A 607 6.08 11.37 17.36
CA SER A 607 7.52 11.28 17.19
C SER A 607 7.99 9.95 17.72
N ASP A 608 8.72 9.20 16.90
CA ASP A 608 9.25 7.90 17.25
C ASP A 608 10.78 7.95 17.16
N LEU A 609 11.45 7.28 18.09
CA LEU A 609 12.90 7.21 18.16
C LEU A 609 13.33 5.75 18.26
N SER A 610 14.28 5.34 17.43
CA SER A 610 14.91 4.04 17.56
C SER A 610 16.43 4.15 17.53
N LEU A 611 17.08 3.32 18.35
CA LEU A 611 18.53 3.18 18.39
C LEU A 611 18.89 1.72 18.19
N SER A 612 19.71 1.43 17.21
CA SER A 612 20.17 0.06 16.97
C SER A 612 21.69 -0.03 16.86
N LYS A 613 22.20 -1.22 17.20
CA LYS A 613 23.60 -1.60 17.03
C LYS A 613 23.69 -2.89 16.26
N VAL A 614 24.50 -2.89 15.21
CA VAL A 614 24.84 -4.09 14.44
C VAL A 614 26.25 -4.53 14.83
N VAL A 615 26.39 -5.80 15.19
CA VAL A 615 27.66 -6.48 15.47
C VAL A 615 27.82 -7.60 14.45
N ARG A 616 28.92 -7.57 13.69
CA ARG A 616 29.22 -8.55 12.64
C ARG A 616 30.36 -9.44 13.09
N GLY A 617 30.07 -10.73 13.19
CA GLY A 617 31.09 -11.79 13.34
C GLY A 617 31.36 -12.46 11.99
N LYS A 618 32.19 -13.52 12.01
CA LYS A 618 32.55 -14.26 10.77
C LYS A 618 31.36 -14.98 10.11
N ARG A 619 30.38 -15.46 10.89
CA ARG A 619 29.22 -16.22 10.40
C ARG A 619 27.89 -15.72 10.95
N LEU A 620 27.91 -14.70 11.77
CA LEU A 620 26.76 -14.21 12.51
C LEU A 620 26.74 -12.70 12.47
N GLU A 621 25.59 -12.14 12.08
CA GLU A 621 25.28 -10.73 12.27
C GLU A 621 24.15 -10.61 13.28
N VAL A 622 24.37 -9.82 14.34
CA VAL A 622 23.36 -9.56 15.37
C VAL A 622 23.05 -8.08 15.40
N ARG A 623 21.78 -7.74 15.32
CA ARG A 623 21.28 -6.38 15.49
C ARG A 623 20.35 -6.34 16.70
N ALA A 624 20.67 -5.49 17.66
CA ALA A 624 19.79 -5.14 18.77
C ALA A 624 19.22 -3.73 18.54
N MET A 625 17.92 -3.53 18.75
CA MET A 625 17.25 -2.23 18.56
C MET A 625 16.31 -1.94 19.72
N LEU A 626 16.38 -0.71 20.22
CA LEU A 626 15.45 -0.13 21.19
C LEU A 626 14.57 0.89 20.49
N GLU A 627 13.29 0.89 20.81
CA GLU A 627 12.29 1.75 20.18
C GLU A 627 11.46 2.45 21.25
N VAL A 628 11.22 3.74 21.05
CA VAL A 628 10.26 4.55 21.82
C VAL A 628 9.31 5.20 20.82
N ASN A 629 8.07 4.76 20.81
CA ASN A 629 7.03 5.29 19.93
C ASN A 629 6.17 6.30 20.67
N ASN A 630 5.67 7.32 19.97
CA ASN A 630 4.95 8.45 20.52
C ASN A 630 5.71 9.08 21.71
N LEU A 631 6.96 9.49 21.46
CA LEU A 631 7.95 9.98 22.45
C LEU A 631 7.36 11.04 23.39
N PHE A 632 6.51 11.92 22.87
CA PHE A 632 5.88 13.01 23.65
C PHE A 632 4.54 12.63 24.27
N SER A 633 4.15 11.34 24.18
CA SER A 633 2.92 10.80 24.80
C SER A 633 1.64 11.56 24.40
N GLN A 634 1.53 11.92 23.12
CA GLN A 634 0.35 12.59 22.57
C GLN A 634 -0.89 11.71 22.71
N ASP A 635 -1.99 12.33 23.12
CA ASP A 635 -3.33 11.74 23.05
C ASP A 635 -3.92 12.10 21.69
N TYR A 636 -4.24 11.10 20.87
CA TYR A 636 -4.80 11.35 19.55
C TYR A 636 -5.69 10.21 19.06
N ASP A 637 -6.61 10.58 18.17
CA ASP A 637 -7.48 9.67 17.44
C ASP A 637 -7.20 9.84 15.95
N VAL A 638 -6.95 8.75 15.23
CA VAL A 638 -6.95 8.75 13.75
C VAL A 638 -8.39 8.81 13.25
N ILE A 639 -9.23 7.96 13.82
CA ILE A 639 -10.69 7.93 13.64
C ILE A 639 -11.32 8.31 14.96
N LEU A 640 -12.33 9.18 14.94
CA LEU A 640 -13.01 9.65 16.13
C LEU A 640 -13.48 8.49 17.01
N ASN A 641 -13.24 8.61 18.32
CA ASN A 641 -13.55 7.60 19.33
C ASN A 641 -12.72 6.29 19.23
N TYR A 642 -11.65 6.28 18.45
CA TYR A 642 -10.66 5.20 18.43
C TYR A 642 -9.32 5.74 18.94
N PRO A 643 -9.16 5.90 20.28
CA PRO A 643 -7.94 6.45 20.85
C PRO A 643 -6.74 5.55 20.53
N MET A 644 -5.64 6.19 20.20
CA MET A 644 -4.38 5.52 19.86
C MET A 644 -3.48 5.35 21.09
N PRO A 645 -2.51 4.39 21.04
CA PRO A 645 -1.59 4.20 22.16
C PRO A 645 -0.76 5.46 22.44
N LYS A 646 -0.58 5.78 23.72
CA LYS A 646 0.38 6.76 24.19
C LYS A 646 1.81 6.25 23.99
N ARG A 647 2.79 6.89 24.64
CA ARG A 647 4.19 6.43 24.61
C ARG A 647 4.27 4.94 24.91
N ASN A 648 4.97 4.24 24.03
CA ASN A 648 5.17 2.80 24.14
C ASN A 648 6.61 2.43 23.72
N TYR A 649 7.06 1.28 24.15
CA TYR A 649 8.43 0.84 24.01
C TYR A 649 8.49 -0.53 23.37
N ALA A 650 9.57 -0.79 22.65
CA ALA A 650 9.88 -2.13 22.18
C ALA A 650 11.39 -2.38 22.14
N ILE A 651 11.76 -3.64 22.24
CA ILE A 651 13.11 -4.14 22.01
C ILE A 651 13.04 -5.20 20.92
N THR A 652 13.98 -5.14 19.99
CA THR A 652 14.08 -6.09 18.87
C THR A 652 15.48 -6.69 18.85
N LEU A 653 15.55 -8.01 18.68
CA LEU A 653 16.77 -8.75 18.40
C LEU A 653 16.64 -9.44 17.05
N ASP A 654 17.55 -9.14 16.12
CA ASP A 654 17.61 -9.73 14.77
C ASP A 654 18.96 -10.46 14.64
N VAL A 655 18.92 -11.73 14.25
CA VAL A 655 20.08 -12.61 14.10
C VAL A 655 20.08 -13.17 12.70
N LYS A 656 21.16 -12.92 11.94
CA LYS A 656 21.39 -13.44 10.58
C LYS A 656 22.61 -14.37 10.58
N ILE A 657 22.47 -15.55 9.95
CA ILE A 657 23.48 -16.60 9.85
C ILE A 657 23.81 -16.88 8.39
#